data_30d4e23249ad72723a31ce5448a3f83c
#
_entry.id   30d4e23249ad72723a31ce5448a3f83c
#
_cell.length_a   1.000
_cell.length_b   1.000
_cell.length_c   1.000
_cell.angle_alpha   90.00
_cell.angle_beta   90.00
_cell.angle_gamma   90.00
#
_symmetry.space_group_name_H-M   'P 1'
#
loop_
_entity.id
_entity.type
_entity.pdbx_description
1 polymer ?
#
loop_
_entity_poly.entity_id
_entity_poly.type
_entity_poly.pdbx_seq_one_letter_code
_entity_poly.pdbx_strand_id
1 'polypeptide(L)'
;MKKACPKCKGTGSIVKKRKICESCDGTGFQDSLDVKNHFKGANSNAKAKFDLESEQDVPCETCKGKGKIDVLEKCNTCKGTGEVNSCQSCGKIIDDKYSYCKECNIKIKKKKLEEKKKAQKEKLAKQTVFILTPMCEMDDLEINSIYKGKITRVEKYGVFVSLNNQVWGLMRTGNPNYNVGEEIFVKISELKPHKREVDMGPANISGDYKLEKVKKNIARTKIGSLDNKSLGKTVRIEGEIIQIQQTSGPTIFTITDETAITWAAAFDEAGVRAYPNIENGDIVEVIGEVNQHSGKVQIESNTIEKLEGKAASKVHELIEKALDERAEPEEVDSLIKSEVLDKLQPKMRKAAKTIRKAIMDGRTILLRHHADADGICAGVAMEKAVVPLLKEINPSNDAEWHYFRRSPSKAPFYELEDVVKDLSFALEDLERHGQKLPLIVLLDNGSTEEDILALMKAKIYDIEIVVIDHHFPGEVIDGKVEVDEFVDVHVNPYLVGGDSQITAGALAVEVANIVNPEIRELTSHLPGIAALGDHARSEEAEQYIAIASEKGYSPEDLDKIAACVDFEAYYLRFMNGRGIMDTILAVDNLDKHEQLVNALFKEYEKRVDIQLKATLPNIKQEKLANGVYFNILDVEKFAHRFTFPAPGKTCGFVHDSVVKKLGEETPIVTLSYGPDFGVIRATDAVNEKFGFNLNELVWKLQKEIPEAGIDGGGHECAGSLKFLEGLSKEVLTSFANEIAEMK
;
A
#
# COMPACT_ATOMS: atom_id res chain seq x y z
N MET A 1 -12.86 28.25 -35.10
CA MET A 1 -13.19 27.84 -33.73
C MET A 1 -14.37 28.65 -33.23
N LYS A 2 -15.44 28.01 -32.84
CA LYS A 2 -16.54 28.70 -32.16
C LYS A 2 -16.07 29.06 -30.76
N LYS A 3 -16.28 30.30 -30.36
CA LYS A 3 -15.99 30.82 -29.02
C LYS A 3 -17.25 31.47 -28.47
N ALA A 4 -17.36 31.47 -27.16
CA ALA A 4 -18.41 32.25 -26.49
C ALA A 4 -18.32 33.71 -26.96
N CYS A 5 -19.43 34.29 -27.34
CA CYS A 5 -19.49 35.66 -27.81
C CYS A 5 -18.98 36.61 -26.70
N PRO A 6 -17.96 37.45 -26.96
CA PRO A 6 -17.35 38.29 -25.91
C PRO A 6 -18.31 39.32 -25.33
N LYS A 7 -19.36 39.71 -26.10
CA LYS A 7 -20.35 40.69 -25.65
C LYS A 7 -21.40 40.13 -24.71
N CYS A 8 -21.83 38.90 -24.92
CA CYS A 8 -22.80 38.19 -24.05
C CYS A 8 -22.17 37.05 -23.26
N LYS A 9 -20.86 36.83 -23.34
CA LYS A 9 -20.10 35.76 -22.66
C LYS A 9 -20.71 34.36 -22.87
N GLY A 10 -21.26 34.12 -24.05
CA GLY A 10 -21.82 32.79 -24.42
C GLY A 10 -23.28 32.60 -24.13
N THR A 11 -23.96 33.53 -23.45
CA THR A 11 -25.38 33.39 -23.06
C THR A 11 -26.36 33.63 -24.18
N GLY A 12 -25.93 34.20 -25.29
CA GLY A 12 -26.81 34.64 -26.41
C GLY A 12 -27.61 35.92 -26.13
N SER A 13 -27.60 36.37 -24.87
CA SER A 13 -28.35 37.52 -24.40
C SER A 13 -27.48 38.47 -23.60
N ILE A 14 -27.81 39.74 -23.54
CA ILE A 14 -27.16 40.77 -22.74
C ILE A 14 -28.13 41.37 -21.76
N VAL A 15 -27.65 41.73 -20.58
CA VAL A 15 -28.46 42.37 -19.55
C VAL A 15 -28.75 43.82 -19.99
N LYS A 16 -30.04 44.10 -20.22
CA LYS A 16 -30.51 45.42 -20.59
C LYS A 16 -30.70 46.32 -19.38
N LYS A 17 -31.23 45.74 -18.30
CA LYS A 17 -31.54 46.47 -17.07
C LYS A 17 -31.53 45.46 -15.89
N ARG A 18 -31.14 45.89 -14.70
CA ARG A 18 -31.27 45.16 -13.46
C ARG A 18 -32.41 45.72 -12.63
N LYS A 19 -33.32 44.85 -12.19
CA LYS A 19 -34.38 45.18 -11.25
C LYS A 19 -34.13 44.49 -9.91
N ILE A 20 -34.56 45.11 -8.82
CA ILE A 20 -34.59 44.50 -7.49
C ILE A 20 -35.52 43.29 -7.54
N CYS A 21 -35.17 42.20 -6.90
CA CYS A 21 -36.02 41.00 -6.84
C CYS A 21 -37.12 41.25 -5.82
N GLU A 22 -38.38 41.28 -6.28
CA GLU A 22 -39.56 41.53 -5.47
C GLU A 22 -39.86 40.38 -4.48
N SER A 23 -39.35 39.17 -4.73
CA SER A 23 -39.59 38.01 -3.86
C SER A 23 -38.73 37.97 -2.59
N CYS A 24 -37.68 38.80 -2.49
CA CYS A 24 -36.82 38.91 -1.32
C CYS A 24 -36.41 40.37 -1.02
N ASP A 25 -37.14 41.32 -1.55
CA ASP A 25 -36.89 42.77 -1.40
C ASP A 25 -35.40 43.17 -1.60
N GLY A 26 -34.69 42.45 -2.45
CA GLY A 26 -33.29 42.72 -2.78
C GLY A 26 -32.28 42.13 -1.81
N THR A 27 -32.66 41.42 -0.74
CA THR A 27 -31.76 40.81 0.23
C THR A 27 -30.99 39.62 -0.32
N GLY A 28 -31.56 38.88 -1.27
CA GLY A 28 -31.01 37.67 -1.82
C GLY A 28 -31.39 36.40 -1.09
N PHE A 29 -32.01 36.50 0.08
CA PHE A 29 -32.38 35.34 0.94
C PHE A 29 -33.87 35.36 1.26
N GLN A 30 -34.41 34.18 1.58
CA GLN A 30 -35.79 34.07 2.08
C GLN A 30 -35.78 34.28 3.59
N ASP A 31 -36.63 35.11 4.13
CA ASP A 31 -36.80 35.28 5.57
C ASP A 31 -37.36 33.99 6.17
N SER A 32 -36.57 33.28 6.96
CA SER A 32 -37.05 32.22 7.84
C SER A 32 -37.72 32.87 9.07
N LEU A 33 -38.99 32.71 9.20
CA LEU A 33 -39.88 33.39 10.18
C LEU A 33 -39.68 32.92 11.64
N ASP A 34 -38.63 32.22 12.03
CA ASP A 34 -38.53 31.63 13.36
C ASP A 34 -37.35 32.04 14.26
N VAL A 35 -36.51 33.02 13.92
CA VAL A 35 -35.35 33.39 14.75
C VAL A 35 -35.47 34.72 15.50
N LYS A 36 -36.60 35.41 15.46
CA LYS A 36 -36.74 36.73 16.15
C LYS A 36 -37.11 36.69 17.63
N ASN A 37 -37.30 35.53 18.24
CA ASN A 37 -37.85 35.48 19.62
C ASN A 37 -36.94 34.92 20.72
N HIS A 38 -35.63 34.65 20.50
CA HIS A 38 -34.82 34.02 21.54
C HIS A 38 -33.64 34.83 22.07
N PHE A 39 -33.43 36.07 21.70
CA PHE A 39 -32.40 36.91 22.33
C PHE A 39 -32.93 38.28 22.79
N LYS A 40 -33.71 38.27 23.86
CA LYS A 40 -33.85 39.43 24.75
C LYS A 40 -33.43 38.99 26.17
N GLY A 41 -32.22 39.32 26.53
CA GLY A 41 -31.77 39.27 27.93
C GLY A 41 -30.42 38.61 28.15
N ALA A 42 -29.32 39.30 27.89
CA ALA A 42 -28.08 39.18 28.65
C ALA A 42 -27.19 40.38 28.37
N ASN A 43 -26.74 41.02 29.46
CA ASN A 43 -25.97 42.23 29.49
C ASN A 43 -24.55 42.08 28.88
N SER A 44 -24.12 43.23 28.38
CA SER A 44 -22.77 43.57 27.92
C SER A 44 -21.62 43.13 28.86
N ASN A 45 -20.58 42.69 28.22
CA ASN A 45 -19.16 42.62 28.58
C ASN A 45 -18.57 41.19 28.70
N ALA A 46 -18.22 40.62 27.56
CA ALA A 46 -16.99 39.79 27.41
C ALA A 46 -16.71 39.58 25.92
N LYS A 47 -15.60 40.10 25.46
CA LYS A 47 -15.05 39.81 24.13
C LYS A 47 -14.44 38.41 24.17
N ALA A 48 -15.15 37.45 23.66
CA ALA A 48 -14.56 36.19 23.21
C ALA A 48 -14.97 35.99 21.75
N LYS A 49 -14.01 36.00 20.85
CA LYS A 49 -14.21 35.59 19.46
C LYS A 49 -14.37 34.08 19.48
N PHE A 50 -15.57 33.63 19.22
CA PHE A 50 -15.85 32.32 18.72
C PHE A 50 -16.46 32.52 17.32
N ASP A 51 -15.73 32.10 16.28
CA ASP A 51 -16.29 31.94 14.94
C ASP A 51 -17.18 30.69 14.96
N LEU A 52 -18.45 30.89 15.24
CA LEU A 52 -19.49 29.92 14.93
C LEU A 52 -19.87 30.15 13.47
N GLU A 53 -19.59 29.17 12.62
CA GLU A 53 -20.15 29.12 11.29
C GLU A 53 -21.67 29.12 11.40
N SER A 54 -22.27 30.14 10.81
CA SER A 54 -23.69 30.46 10.89
C SER A 54 -24.50 29.53 10.03
N GLU A 55 -25.65 29.12 10.53
CA GLU A 55 -26.78 28.55 9.80
C GLU A 55 -26.91 29.08 8.38
N GLN A 56 -27.06 28.17 7.42
CA GLN A 56 -27.13 28.50 6.00
C GLN A 56 -28.42 29.30 5.71
N ASP A 57 -28.25 30.59 5.40
CA ASP A 57 -29.32 31.41 4.83
C ASP A 57 -29.76 30.78 3.51
N VAL A 58 -31.03 30.38 3.41
CA VAL A 58 -31.58 29.76 2.21
C VAL A 58 -31.69 30.82 1.08
N PRO A 59 -30.97 30.67 -0.02
CA PRO A 59 -30.99 31.64 -1.11
C PRO A 59 -32.38 31.77 -1.73
N CYS A 60 -32.83 33.00 -1.99
CA CYS A 60 -34.09 33.23 -2.68
C CYS A 60 -34.13 32.53 -4.04
N GLU A 61 -35.13 31.64 -4.25
CA GLU A 61 -35.24 30.84 -5.47
C GLU A 61 -35.37 31.68 -6.75
N THR A 62 -36.00 32.84 -6.68
CA THR A 62 -36.25 33.71 -7.83
C THR A 62 -35.00 34.41 -8.34
N CYS A 63 -34.13 34.90 -7.46
CA CYS A 63 -32.89 35.58 -7.83
C CYS A 63 -31.61 34.76 -7.50
N LYS A 64 -31.77 33.56 -6.95
CA LYS A 64 -30.67 32.65 -6.56
C LYS A 64 -29.59 33.33 -5.69
N GLY A 65 -30.02 34.00 -4.65
CA GLY A 65 -29.12 34.68 -3.70
C GLY A 65 -28.60 36.04 -4.14
N LYS A 66 -28.96 36.55 -5.32
CA LYS A 66 -28.36 37.77 -5.90
C LYS A 66 -29.08 39.09 -5.53
N GLY A 67 -30.27 39.02 -4.93
CA GLY A 67 -31.08 40.17 -4.60
C GLY A 67 -31.65 40.97 -5.78
N LYS A 68 -31.23 40.69 -7.01
CA LYS A 68 -31.60 41.39 -8.24
C LYS A 68 -31.83 40.43 -9.39
N ILE A 69 -32.75 40.80 -10.33
CA ILE A 69 -33.06 40.02 -11.52
C ILE A 69 -32.61 40.79 -12.76
N ASP A 70 -31.91 40.12 -13.67
CA ASP A 70 -31.45 40.67 -14.93
C ASP A 70 -32.52 40.58 -16.03
N VAL A 71 -32.87 41.70 -16.63
CA VAL A 71 -33.73 41.73 -17.82
C VAL A 71 -32.84 41.60 -19.06
N LEU A 72 -32.99 40.50 -19.80
CA LEU A 72 -32.13 40.12 -20.91
C LEU A 72 -32.70 40.53 -22.28
N GLU A 73 -31.83 40.92 -23.21
CA GLU A 73 -32.19 41.04 -24.64
C GLU A 73 -31.19 40.26 -25.51
N LYS A 74 -31.60 39.90 -26.73
CA LYS A 74 -30.75 39.14 -27.66
C LYS A 74 -29.49 39.92 -28.00
N CYS A 75 -28.34 39.26 -27.90
CA CYS A 75 -27.02 39.87 -28.23
C CYS A 75 -26.90 40.11 -29.75
N ASN A 76 -26.71 41.34 -30.17
CA ASN A 76 -26.58 41.70 -31.58
C ASN A 76 -25.30 41.20 -32.26
N THR A 77 -24.27 40.85 -31.49
CA THR A 77 -22.97 40.36 -32.02
C THR A 77 -23.06 38.92 -32.47
N CYS A 78 -23.76 38.05 -31.72
CA CYS A 78 -23.94 36.63 -32.05
C CYS A 78 -25.41 36.32 -32.48
N LYS A 79 -26.24 37.34 -32.65
CA LYS A 79 -27.67 37.22 -33.03
C LYS A 79 -28.46 36.24 -32.16
N GLY A 80 -28.08 36.12 -30.90
CA GLY A 80 -28.72 35.23 -29.91
C GLY A 80 -28.19 33.83 -29.83
N THR A 81 -27.19 33.45 -30.60
CA THR A 81 -26.60 32.08 -30.58
C THR A 81 -25.66 31.82 -29.40
N GLY A 82 -25.20 32.86 -28.75
CA GLY A 82 -24.16 32.75 -27.67
C GLY A 82 -22.76 32.56 -28.17
N GLU A 83 -22.56 32.19 -29.41
CA GLU A 83 -21.27 31.83 -30.00
C GLU A 83 -20.96 32.73 -31.23
N VAL A 84 -19.71 32.96 -31.44
CA VAL A 84 -19.16 33.62 -32.66
C VAL A 84 -17.98 32.79 -33.16
N ASN A 85 -17.81 32.74 -34.49
CA ASN A 85 -16.64 32.11 -35.04
C ASN A 85 -15.43 33.07 -34.94
N SER A 86 -14.31 32.56 -34.49
CA SER A 86 -13.10 33.36 -34.30
C SER A 86 -11.92 32.75 -35.03
N CYS A 87 -11.05 33.62 -35.50
CA CYS A 87 -9.78 33.24 -36.10
C CYS A 87 -8.96 32.38 -35.10
N GLN A 88 -8.56 31.20 -35.52
CA GLN A 88 -7.82 30.25 -34.69
C GLN A 88 -6.43 30.79 -34.24
N SER A 89 -5.92 31.82 -34.89
CA SER A 89 -4.60 32.38 -34.58
C SER A 89 -4.63 33.65 -33.75
N CYS A 90 -5.52 34.63 -34.05
CA CYS A 90 -5.55 35.93 -33.38
C CYS A 90 -6.85 36.22 -32.62
N GLY A 91 -7.83 35.33 -32.65
CA GLY A 91 -9.07 35.48 -31.92
C GLY A 91 -10.05 36.52 -32.52
N LYS A 92 -9.73 37.27 -33.60
CA LYS A 92 -10.67 38.19 -34.25
C LYS A 92 -11.93 37.43 -34.71
N ILE A 93 -13.08 38.04 -34.53
CA ILE A 93 -14.35 37.47 -35.03
C ILE A 93 -14.31 37.47 -36.57
N ILE A 94 -14.69 36.33 -37.15
CA ILE A 94 -14.66 36.09 -38.60
C ILE A 94 -15.97 35.42 -39.04
N ASP A 95 -16.23 35.43 -40.33
CA ASP A 95 -17.36 34.73 -40.93
C ASP A 95 -17.26 33.19 -40.73
N ASP A 96 -18.39 32.54 -40.54
CA ASP A 96 -18.45 31.09 -40.25
C ASP A 96 -17.83 30.20 -41.32
N LYS A 97 -17.58 30.74 -42.51
CA LYS A 97 -16.96 30.05 -43.64
C LYS A 97 -15.43 29.88 -43.51
N TYR A 98 -14.79 30.61 -42.59
CA TYR A 98 -13.34 30.67 -42.53
C TYR A 98 -12.81 30.21 -41.17
N SER A 99 -11.63 29.57 -41.15
CA SER A 99 -10.90 29.19 -39.93
C SER A 99 -9.92 30.22 -39.47
N TYR A 100 -9.46 31.11 -40.36
CA TYR A 100 -8.48 32.16 -40.09
C TYR A 100 -8.87 33.47 -40.80
N CYS A 101 -8.56 34.61 -40.20
CA CYS A 101 -8.69 35.88 -40.86
C CYS A 101 -7.64 36.02 -42.00
N LYS A 102 -7.88 36.93 -42.96
CA LYS A 102 -6.98 37.10 -44.14
C LYS A 102 -5.52 37.30 -43.72
N GLU A 103 -5.24 38.13 -42.71
CA GLU A 103 -3.89 38.42 -42.24
C GLU A 103 -3.20 37.21 -41.62
N CYS A 104 -3.91 36.43 -40.77
CA CYS A 104 -3.37 35.24 -40.15
C CYS A 104 -3.15 34.09 -41.17
N ASN A 105 -4.05 33.97 -42.13
CA ASN A 105 -3.90 32.97 -43.20
C ASN A 105 -2.63 33.20 -44.03
N ILE A 106 -2.32 34.48 -44.34
CA ILE A 106 -1.10 34.85 -45.02
C ILE A 106 0.15 34.57 -44.17
N LYS A 107 0.09 34.87 -42.85
CA LYS A 107 1.20 34.57 -41.92
C LYS A 107 1.44 33.07 -41.77
N ILE A 108 0.36 32.28 -41.68
CA ILE A 108 0.44 30.80 -41.56
C ILE A 108 1.03 30.19 -42.85
N LYS A 109 0.59 30.69 -44.03
CA LYS A 109 1.14 30.22 -45.30
C LYS A 109 2.64 30.57 -45.45
N LYS A 110 3.06 31.79 -45.03
CA LYS A 110 4.48 32.17 -45.01
C LYS A 110 5.28 31.29 -44.06
N LYS A 111 4.77 31.08 -42.81
CA LYS A 111 5.44 30.23 -41.82
C LYS A 111 5.58 28.76 -42.29
N LYS A 112 4.53 28.21 -42.89
CA LYS A 112 4.60 26.85 -43.48
C LYS A 112 5.58 26.76 -44.67
N LEU A 113 5.75 27.84 -45.41
CA LEU A 113 6.72 27.90 -46.49
C LEU A 113 8.16 28.00 -45.96
N GLU A 114 8.37 28.76 -44.86
CA GLU A 114 9.65 28.88 -44.15
C GLU A 114 10.00 27.57 -43.46
N GLU A 115 9.03 26.90 -42.79
CA GLU A 115 9.22 25.59 -42.18
C GLU A 115 9.53 24.50 -43.23
N LYS A 116 8.87 24.52 -44.40
CA LYS A 116 9.23 23.67 -45.52
C LYS A 116 10.62 23.92 -46.08
N LYS A 117 11.03 25.19 -46.18
CA LYS A 117 12.38 25.57 -46.60
C LYS A 117 13.43 25.20 -45.54
N LYS A 118 13.08 25.29 -44.23
CA LYS A 118 13.92 24.84 -43.11
C LYS A 118 14.07 23.33 -43.05
N ALA A 119 12.94 22.60 -43.18
CA ALA A 119 12.95 21.15 -43.28
C ALA A 119 13.65 20.61 -44.55
N GLN A 120 13.63 21.35 -45.61
CA GLN A 120 14.35 21.01 -46.85
C GLN A 120 15.87 21.36 -46.74
N LYS A 121 16.26 22.37 -45.96
CA LYS A 121 17.65 22.62 -45.56
C LYS A 121 18.15 21.60 -44.54
N GLU A 122 17.32 21.12 -43.63
CA GLU A 122 17.64 20.07 -42.65
C GLU A 122 17.71 18.67 -43.28
N LYS A 123 17.10 18.44 -44.42
CA LYS A 123 17.27 17.23 -45.27
C LYS A 123 18.54 17.23 -46.13
N LEU A 124 19.24 18.35 -46.23
CA LEU A 124 20.60 18.34 -46.79
C LEU A 124 21.52 17.77 -45.68
N ALA A 125 21.79 16.52 -45.81
CA ALA A 125 22.65 15.58 -45.09
C ALA A 125 23.56 16.27 -44.03
N LYS A 126 23.14 16.29 -42.76
CA LYS A 126 24.06 16.34 -41.63
C LYS A 126 24.94 15.08 -41.75
N GLN A 127 26.23 15.28 -41.85
CA GLN A 127 27.19 14.20 -41.86
C GLN A 127 27.07 13.42 -40.54
N THR A 128 26.81 12.10 -40.57
CA THR A 128 26.72 11.30 -39.35
C THR A 128 28.11 10.96 -38.87
N VAL A 129 28.38 11.22 -37.60
CA VAL A 129 29.59 10.85 -36.87
C VAL A 129 29.20 9.78 -35.84
N PHE A 130 29.89 8.70 -35.85
CA PHE A 130 29.66 7.60 -34.91
C PHE A 130 30.56 7.71 -33.69
N ILE A 131 30.02 7.35 -32.52
CA ILE A 131 30.78 7.12 -31.28
C ILE A 131 30.69 5.62 -30.99
N LEU A 132 31.84 4.97 -30.91
CA LEU A 132 31.91 3.56 -30.56
C LEU A 132 31.75 3.37 -29.05
N THR A 133 30.74 2.60 -28.64
CA THR A 133 30.53 2.31 -27.20
C THR A 133 31.60 1.36 -26.67
N PRO A 134 31.84 1.32 -25.35
CA PRO A 134 32.96 0.53 -24.75
C PRO A 134 32.98 -0.96 -25.11
N MET A 135 31.81 -1.57 -25.33
CA MET A 135 31.66 -2.99 -25.65
C MET A 135 31.86 -3.34 -27.12
N CYS A 136 31.93 -2.34 -28.00
CA CYS A 136 32.13 -2.58 -29.43
C CYS A 136 33.58 -2.99 -29.72
N GLU A 137 33.73 -3.92 -30.62
CA GLU A 137 35.00 -4.44 -31.14
C GLU A 137 35.24 -3.96 -32.56
N MET A 138 36.32 -4.41 -33.20
CA MET A 138 36.68 -4.03 -34.54
C MET A 138 35.60 -4.44 -35.56
N ASP A 139 34.91 -5.55 -35.34
CA ASP A 139 33.85 -6.06 -36.22
C ASP A 139 32.61 -5.20 -36.25
N ASP A 140 32.44 -4.33 -35.24
CA ASP A 140 31.34 -3.36 -35.15
C ASP A 140 31.62 -2.07 -35.94
N LEU A 141 32.79 -1.93 -36.55
CA LEU A 141 33.18 -0.78 -37.35
C LEU A 141 32.73 -0.91 -38.79
N GLU A 142 32.22 0.18 -39.36
CA GLU A 142 31.91 0.26 -40.79
C GLU A 142 33.01 1.00 -41.54
N ILE A 143 33.51 0.36 -42.62
CA ILE A 143 34.47 0.98 -43.55
C ILE A 143 33.80 2.19 -44.21
N ASN A 144 34.56 3.28 -44.37
CA ASN A 144 34.10 4.57 -44.87
C ASN A 144 33.22 5.40 -43.95
N SER A 145 32.83 4.92 -42.78
CA SER A 145 32.13 5.70 -41.76
C SER A 145 33.08 6.55 -40.93
N ILE A 146 32.55 7.67 -40.37
CA ILE A 146 33.34 8.63 -39.60
C ILE A 146 33.04 8.38 -38.10
N TYR A 147 34.13 8.21 -37.37
CA TYR A 147 34.07 7.99 -35.92
C TYR A 147 34.74 9.16 -35.17
N LYS A 148 34.23 9.48 -33.98
CA LYS A 148 34.88 10.34 -33.01
C LYS A 148 35.84 9.52 -32.18
N GLY A 149 37.09 9.89 -32.10
CA GLY A 149 38.11 9.21 -31.31
C GLY A 149 38.99 10.18 -30.54
N LYS A 150 39.87 9.67 -29.69
CA LYS A 150 40.82 10.40 -28.87
C LYS A 150 42.26 10.00 -29.22
N ILE A 151 43.15 10.97 -29.41
CA ILE A 151 44.55 10.69 -29.68
C ILE A 151 45.24 10.15 -28.44
N THR A 152 45.86 8.99 -28.57
CA THR A 152 46.59 8.33 -27.47
C THR A 152 48.09 8.45 -27.61
N ARG A 153 48.62 8.55 -28.86
CA ARG A 153 50.07 8.66 -29.15
C ARG A 153 50.28 9.35 -30.49
N VAL A 154 51.34 10.17 -30.54
CA VAL A 154 51.80 10.89 -31.76
C VAL A 154 53.16 10.38 -32.17
N GLU A 155 53.30 9.96 -33.45
CA GLU A 155 54.51 9.45 -34.04
C GLU A 155 54.81 10.20 -35.35
N LYS A 156 56.09 10.15 -35.85
CA LYS A 156 56.50 10.83 -37.07
C LYS A 156 55.72 10.40 -38.32
N TYR A 157 55.13 9.22 -38.33
CA TYR A 157 54.42 8.65 -39.45
C TYR A 157 52.88 8.69 -39.32
N GLY A 158 52.39 9.21 -38.20
CA GLY A 158 50.96 9.31 -37.93
C GLY A 158 50.61 9.36 -36.46
N VAL A 159 49.30 9.39 -36.18
CA VAL A 159 48.78 9.42 -34.80
C VAL A 159 47.94 8.15 -34.51
N PHE A 160 48.08 7.66 -33.31
CA PHE A 160 47.23 6.58 -32.80
C PHE A 160 45.99 7.20 -32.18
N VAL A 161 44.83 6.69 -32.61
CA VAL A 161 43.53 7.15 -32.17
C VAL A 161 42.76 5.99 -31.54
N SER A 162 42.32 6.17 -30.33
CA SER A 162 41.41 5.26 -29.64
C SER A 162 39.97 5.69 -29.95
N LEU A 163 39.13 4.75 -30.39
CA LEU A 163 37.70 4.95 -30.59
C LEU A 163 36.90 4.55 -29.34
N ASN A 164 37.41 3.56 -28.58
CA ASN A 164 36.99 3.16 -27.23
C ASN A 164 38.15 2.45 -26.54
N ASN A 165 37.88 1.81 -25.38
CA ASN A 165 38.94 1.11 -24.60
C ASN A 165 39.50 -0.14 -25.27
N GLN A 166 38.84 -0.67 -26.32
CA GLN A 166 39.19 -1.94 -26.99
C GLN A 166 39.66 -1.73 -28.43
N VAL A 167 39.23 -0.65 -29.09
CA VAL A 167 39.47 -0.40 -30.51
C VAL A 167 40.28 0.88 -30.69
N TRP A 168 41.44 0.70 -31.25
CA TRP A 168 42.36 1.80 -31.61
C TRP A 168 42.95 1.52 -33.00
N GLY A 169 43.42 2.57 -33.65
CA GLY A 169 43.99 2.49 -34.96
C GLY A 169 45.00 3.57 -35.26
N LEU A 170 45.64 3.41 -36.41
CA LEU A 170 46.64 4.38 -36.91
C LEU A 170 46.02 5.28 -37.96
N MET A 171 46.01 6.58 -37.72
CA MET A 171 45.76 7.61 -38.75
C MET A 171 47.08 8.07 -39.32
N ARG A 172 47.38 7.69 -40.57
CA ARG A 172 48.60 8.14 -41.25
C ARG A 172 48.46 9.58 -41.67
N THR A 173 49.41 10.42 -41.23
CA THR A 173 49.47 11.85 -41.59
C THR A 173 50.92 12.29 -41.72
N GLY A 174 51.21 13.12 -42.71
CA GLY A 174 52.58 13.61 -42.96
C GLY A 174 52.97 14.83 -42.13
N ASN A 175 52.06 15.43 -41.34
CA ASN A 175 52.35 16.56 -40.49
C ASN A 175 51.55 16.47 -39.19
N PRO A 176 52.14 15.93 -38.11
CA PRO A 176 51.45 15.67 -36.87
C PRO A 176 51.41 16.89 -35.92
N ASN A 177 50.67 17.92 -36.29
CA ASN A 177 50.29 19.01 -35.35
C ASN A 177 49.13 18.61 -34.47
N TYR A 178 49.17 17.47 -33.83
CA TYR A 178 48.17 16.95 -32.93
C TYR A 178 48.70 16.76 -31.52
N ASN A 179 47.84 16.90 -30.51
CA ASN A 179 48.22 16.72 -29.10
C ASN A 179 47.61 15.40 -28.56
N VAL A 180 48.32 14.71 -27.68
CA VAL A 180 47.80 13.58 -26.97
C VAL A 180 46.62 14.04 -26.07
N GLY A 181 45.53 13.28 -26.13
CA GLY A 181 44.29 13.61 -25.42
C GLY A 181 43.29 14.43 -26.24
N GLU A 182 43.68 14.96 -27.43
CA GLU A 182 42.81 15.70 -28.34
C GLU A 182 41.74 14.77 -28.95
N GLU A 183 40.50 15.25 -29.04
CA GLU A 183 39.40 14.56 -29.74
C GLU A 183 39.43 14.92 -31.21
N ILE A 184 39.37 13.89 -32.06
CA ILE A 184 39.39 14.08 -33.53
C ILE A 184 38.32 13.20 -34.20
N PHE A 185 38.01 13.58 -35.46
CA PHE A 185 37.16 12.79 -36.34
C PHE A 185 38.04 12.00 -37.30
N VAL A 186 37.82 10.69 -37.35
CA VAL A 186 38.56 9.80 -38.22
C VAL A 186 37.61 8.98 -39.11
N LYS A 187 37.98 8.78 -40.34
CA LYS A 187 37.28 7.93 -41.28
C LYS A 187 37.98 6.55 -41.34
N ILE A 188 37.24 5.46 -41.13
CA ILE A 188 37.80 4.12 -41.24
C ILE A 188 38.12 3.81 -42.71
N SER A 189 39.40 3.52 -42.97
CA SER A 189 39.87 3.22 -44.32
C SER A 189 39.96 1.72 -44.60
N GLU A 190 40.48 0.95 -43.65
CA GLU A 190 40.66 -0.50 -43.76
C GLU A 190 40.61 -1.17 -42.39
N LEU A 191 40.01 -2.36 -42.32
CA LEU A 191 40.01 -3.22 -41.15
C LEU A 191 40.89 -4.45 -41.42
N LYS A 192 41.82 -4.75 -40.50
CA LYS A 192 42.73 -5.90 -40.59
C LYS A 192 42.54 -6.80 -39.36
N PRO A 193 41.45 -7.63 -39.32
CA PRO A 193 41.09 -8.42 -38.15
C PRO A 193 42.21 -9.34 -37.64
N HIS A 194 42.91 -9.99 -38.55
CA HIS A 194 44.02 -10.92 -38.22
C HIS A 194 45.18 -10.24 -37.48
N LYS A 195 45.40 -8.91 -37.71
CA LYS A 195 46.44 -8.12 -37.06
C LYS A 195 45.94 -7.24 -35.93
N ARG A 196 44.63 -7.24 -35.70
CA ARG A 196 43.93 -6.31 -34.80
C ARG A 196 44.30 -4.83 -35.07
N GLU A 197 44.44 -4.48 -36.36
CA GLU A 197 44.79 -3.14 -36.83
C GLU A 197 43.63 -2.49 -37.54
N VAL A 198 43.42 -1.20 -37.26
CA VAL A 198 42.45 -0.33 -37.95
C VAL A 198 43.23 0.80 -38.60
N ASP A 199 43.19 0.87 -39.95
CA ASP A 199 43.74 2.00 -40.68
C ASP A 199 42.66 3.12 -40.77
N MET A 200 43.06 4.33 -40.41
CA MET A 200 42.18 5.50 -40.37
C MET A 200 42.74 6.64 -41.20
N GLY A 201 41.86 7.45 -41.75
CA GLY A 201 42.19 8.69 -42.43
C GLY A 201 41.58 9.90 -41.68
N PRO A 202 42.14 11.10 -41.86
CA PRO A 202 41.54 12.31 -41.29
C PRO A 202 40.18 12.56 -41.93
N ALA A 203 39.18 12.93 -41.09
CA ALA A 203 37.87 13.32 -41.55
C ALA A 203 37.63 14.82 -41.26
N ASN A 204 37.45 15.61 -42.34
CA ASN A 204 37.08 16.99 -42.23
C ASN A 204 35.56 17.13 -42.17
N ILE A 205 35.02 17.49 -41.05
CA ILE A 205 33.59 17.76 -40.88
C ILE A 205 33.37 19.26 -40.99
N SER A 206 32.67 19.69 -42.04
CA SER A 206 32.32 21.08 -42.26
C SER A 206 30.82 21.29 -41.99
N GLY A 207 30.49 21.98 -40.92
CA GLY A 207 29.12 22.30 -40.53
C GLY A 207 28.55 21.37 -39.43
N ASP A 208 27.21 21.43 -39.25
CA ASP A 208 26.50 20.60 -38.26
C ASP A 208 26.54 19.12 -38.62
N TYR A 209 26.86 18.29 -37.65
CA TYR A 209 26.86 16.82 -37.78
C TYR A 209 25.89 16.19 -36.76
N LYS A 210 25.45 14.97 -37.05
CA LYS A 210 24.66 14.14 -36.15
C LYS A 210 25.60 13.15 -35.45
N LEU A 211 25.56 13.08 -34.13
CA LEU A 211 26.26 12.07 -33.37
C LEU A 211 25.32 10.84 -33.21
N GLU A 212 25.84 9.65 -33.57
CA GLU A 212 25.16 8.38 -33.35
C GLU A 212 26.08 7.42 -32.58
N LYS A 213 25.55 6.75 -31.55
CA LYS A 213 26.28 5.73 -30.80
C LYS A 213 26.15 4.39 -31.55
N VAL A 214 27.28 3.74 -31.83
CA VAL A 214 27.34 2.36 -32.30
C VAL A 214 27.32 1.46 -31.09
N LYS A 215 26.31 0.62 -31.00
CA LYS A 215 26.18 -0.36 -29.91
C LYS A 215 26.44 -1.77 -30.44
N LYS A 216 27.08 -2.61 -29.62
CA LYS A 216 27.27 -4.03 -29.96
C LYS A 216 25.88 -4.70 -30.02
N ASN A 217 25.59 -5.42 -31.10
CA ASN A 217 24.34 -6.13 -31.25
C ASN A 217 24.36 -7.44 -30.45
N ILE A 218 24.04 -7.35 -29.15
CA ILE A 218 23.90 -8.49 -28.25
C ILE A 218 22.42 -8.80 -28.14
N ALA A 219 22.02 -10.04 -28.40
CA ALA A 219 20.64 -10.47 -28.22
C ALA A 219 20.21 -10.30 -26.77
N ARG A 220 18.96 -9.85 -26.55
CA ARG A 220 18.38 -9.74 -25.21
C ARG A 220 18.38 -11.10 -24.53
N THR A 221 18.91 -11.17 -23.32
CA THR A 221 18.90 -12.34 -22.44
C THR A 221 17.88 -12.11 -21.34
N LYS A 222 17.06 -13.12 -21.04
CA LYS A 222 16.12 -13.08 -19.93
C LYS A 222 16.84 -13.37 -18.61
N ILE A 223 16.53 -12.62 -17.56
CA ILE A 223 17.16 -12.76 -16.23
C ILE A 223 16.97 -14.19 -15.70
N GLY A 224 15.78 -14.76 -15.80
CA GLY A 224 15.49 -16.12 -15.35
C GLY A 224 16.23 -17.25 -16.09
N SER A 225 16.90 -16.94 -17.19
CA SER A 225 17.76 -17.90 -17.90
C SER A 225 19.21 -17.86 -17.47
N LEU A 226 19.60 -16.92 -16.58
CA LEU A 226 20.97 -16.80 -16.07
C LEU A 226 21.22 -17.86 -15.02
N ASP A 227 22.22 -18.69 -15.27
CA ASP A 227 22.65 -19.76 -14.38
C ASP A 227 24.19 -19.81 -14.28
N ASN A 228 24.70 -20.78 -13.55
CA ASN A 228 26.15 -20.99 -13.42
C ASN A 228 26.87 -21.28 -14.76
N LYS A 229 26.15 -21.73 -15.81
CA LYS A 229 26.69 -21.94 -17.15
C LYS A 229 26.83 -20.63 -17.92
N SER A 230 26.22 -19.58 -17.41
CA SER A 230 26.28 -18.23 -17.98
C SER A 230 27.46 -17.42 -17.45
N LEU A 231 28.20 -17.92 -16.45
CA LEU A 231 29.35 -17.25 -15.87
C LEU A 231 30.42 -16.92 -16.93
N GLY A 232 30.97 -15.71 -16.87
CA GLY A 232 31.96 -15.20 -17.81
C GLY A 232 31.37 -14.77 -19.19
N LYS A 233 30.06 -14.92 -19.41
CA LYS A 233 29.45 -14.49 -20.67
C LYS A 233 28.98 -13.04 -20.55
N THR A 234 29.19 -12.26 -21.62
CA THR A 234 28.56 -10.95 -21.75
C THR A 234 27.11 -11.10 -22.17
N VAL A 235 26.21 -10.50 -21.41
CA VAL A 235 24.76 -10.50 -21.64
C VAL A 235 24.22 -9.09 -21.77
N ARG A 236 23.10 -8.98 -22.45
CA ARG A 236 22.28 -7.79 -22.53
C ARG A 236 20.91 -8.10 -21.95
N ILE A 237 20.55 -7.42 -20.86
CA ILE A 237 19.22 -7.51 -20.24
C ILE A 237 18.49 -6.18 -20.39
N GLU A 238 17.16 -6.23 -20.39
CA GLU A 238 16.27 -5.07 -20.30
C GLU A 238 15.31 -5.31 -19.14
N GLY A 239 15.18 -4.35 -18.23
CA GLY A 239 14.36 -4.51 -17.04
C GLY A 239 14.10 -3.19 -16.33
N GLU A 240 13.32 -3.27 -15.25
CA GLU A 240 13.01 -2.17 -14.34
C GLU A 240 13.93 -2.19 -13.13
N ILE A 241 14.44 -1.02 -12.76
CA ILE A 241 15.17 -0.85 -11.49
C ILE A 241 14.18 -0.83 -10.34
N ILE A 242 14.24 -1.82 -9.47
CA ILE A 242 13.38 -1.91 -8.28
C ILE A 242 14.06 -1.46 -6.98
N GLN A 243 15.40 -1.42 -6.96
CA GLN A 243 16.17 -0.92 -5.82
C GLN A 243 17.56 -0.46 -6.26
N ILE A 244 18.10 0.56 -5.60
CA ILE A 244 19.47 1.04 -5.78
C ILE A 244 20.13 1.12 -4.41
N GLN A 245 21.24 0.39 -4.24
CA GLN A 245 22.00 0.37 -2.99
C GLN A 245 23.44 0.83 -3.26
N GLN A 246 23.87 1.90 -2.59
CA GLN A 246 25.27 2.29 -2.58
C GLN A 246 26.01 1.51 -1.48
N THR A 247 26.99 0.72 -1.87
CA THR A 247 27.89 0.03 -0.94
C THR A 247 29.18 0.83 -0.73
N SER A 248 30.08 0.34 0.13
CA SER A 248 31.43 0.89 0.22
C SER A 248 32.30 0.64 -1.05
N GLY A 249 31.83 -0.21 -1.93
CA GLY A 249 32.40 -0.55 -3.24
C GLY A 249 31.49 -0.11 -4.38
N PRO A 250 30.92 -1.07 -5.16
CA PRO A 250 30.04 -0.77 -6.28
C PRO A 250 28.68 -0.24 -5.83
N THR A 251 27.98 0.43 -6.74
CA THR A 251 26.52 0.62 -6.66
C THR A 251 25.84 -0.65 -7.16
N ILE A 252 24.92 -1.19 -6.38
CA ILE A 252 24.13 -2.37 -6.73
C ILE A 252 22.75 -1.90 -7.20
N PHE A 253 22.40 -2.25 -8.44
CA PHE A 253 21.10 -2.07 -9.01
C PHE A 253 20.36 -3.40 -8.98
N THR A 254 19.25 -3.49 -8.27
CA THR A 254 18.34 -4.64 -8.33
C THR A 254 17.38 -4.43 -9.48
N ILE A 255 17.38 -5.36 -10.43
CA ILE A 255 16.66 -5.25 -11.70
C ILE A 255 15.72 -6.43 -11.86
N THR A 256 14.50 -6.16 -12.27
CA THR A 256 13.50 -7.18 -12.63
C THR A 256 13.19 -7.14 -14.12
N ASP A 257 12.99 -8.31 -14.71
CA ASP A 257 12.36 -8.45 -16.02
C ASP A 257 11.10 -9.32 -15.91
N GLU A 258 10.51 -9.70 -17.02
CA GLU A 258 9.32 -10.56 -17.04
C GLU A 258 9.56 -11.98 -16.47
N THR A 259 10.80 -12.34 -16.11
CA THR A 259 11.14 -13.71 -15.69
C THR A 259 11.69 -13.84 -14.27
N ALA A 260 12.54 -12.87 -13.81
CA ALA A 260 13.21 -12.97 -12.52
C ALA A 260 13.79 -11.62 -12.08
N ILE A 261 14.43 -11.63 -10.91
CA ILE A 261 15.17 -10.50 -10.32
C ILE A 261 16.66 -10.86 -10.30
N THR A 262 17.53 -9.90 -10.58
CA THR A 262 18.99 -10.04 -10.47
C THR A 262 19.64 -8.76 -9.98
N TRP A 263 20.92 -8.84 -9.62
CA TRP A 263 21.76 -7.68 -9.31
C TRP A 263 22.62 -7.29 -10.52
N ALA A 264 22.74 -5.99 -10.76
CA ALA A 264 23.77 -5.41 -11.63
C ALA A 264 24.69 -4.54 -10.77
N ALA A 265 25.94 -4.96 -10.64
CA ALA A 265 26.96 -4.22 -9.92
C ALA A 265 27.65 -3.23 -10.88
N ALA A 266 27.67 -1.97 -10.56
CA ALA A 266 28.32 -0.91 -11.33
C ALA A 266 29.37 -0.20 -10.46
N PHE A 267 30.57 -0.05 -10.95
CA PHE A 267 31.66 0.57 -10.24
C PHE A 267 32.15 1.82 -10.97
N ASP A 268 32.19 2.95 -10.27
CA ASP A 268 32.84 4.19 -10.71
C ASP A 268 34.05 4.45 -9.82
N GLU A 269 33.84 4.93 -8.58
CA GLU A 269 34.84 5.04 -7.54
C GLU A 269 34.29 4.42 -6.25
N ALA A 270 35.17 4.01 -5.33
CA ALA A 270 34.77 3.40 -4.06
C ALA A 270 33.85 4.36 -3.26
N GLY A 271 32.64 3.92 -2.95
CA GLY A 271 31.64 4.72 -2.23
C GLY A 271 30.96 5.81 -3.03
N VAL A 272 31.26 5.96 -4.33
CA VAL A 272 30.61 6.91 -5.24
C VAL A 272 29.51 6.20 -6.03
N ARG A 273 28.34 6.84 -6.11
CA ARG A 273 27.21 6.29 -6.86
C ARG A 273 27.48 6.30 -8.36
N ALA A 274 27.57 5.11 -8.94
CA ALA A 274 27.60 4.95 -10.38
C ALA A 274 26.23 5.27 -10.96
N TYR A 275 26.20 5.87 -12.17
CA TYR A 275 24.97 6.25 -12.89
C TYR A 275 23.97 7.06 -12.02
N PRO A 276 24.33 8.27 -11.56
CA PRO A 276 23.49 9.07 -10.66
C PRO A 276 22.18 9.56 -11.29
N ASN A 277 22.05 9.46 -12.60
CA ASN A 277 20.84 9.81 -13.37
C ASN A 277 19.83 8.67 -13.52
N ILE A 278 20.12 7.48 -12.95
CA ILE A 278 19.20 6.34 -12.94
C ILE A 278 18.51 6.29 -11.59
N GLU A 279 17.19 6.18 -11.60
CA GLU A 279 16.34 6.15 -10.41
C GLU A 279 15.51 4.86 -10.38
N ASN A 280 14.91 4.58 -9.23
CA ASN A 280 13.98 3.45 -9.10
C ASN A 280 12.76 3.68 -9.99
N GLY A 281 12.25 2.59 -10.58
CA GLY A 281 11.20 2.63 -11.59
C GLY A 281 11.69 2.93 -13.00
N ASP A 282 12.98 3.26 -13.18
CA ASP A 282 13.53 3.45 -14.52
C ASP A 282 13.65 2.11 -15.26
N ILE A 283 13.21 2.11 -16.50
CA ILE A 283 13.44 0.98 -17.41
C ILE A 283 14.83 1.16 -18.05
N VAL A 284 15.68 0.16 -17.89
CA VAL A 284 17.07 0.21 -18.31
C VAL A 284 17.44 -0.94 -19.24
N GLU A 285 18.46 -0.69 -20.07
CA GLU A 285 19.25 -1.69 -20.77
C GLU A 285 20.58 -1.83 -20.03
N VAL A 286 20.93 -3.04 -19.61
CA VAL A 286 22.21 -3.34 -18.98
C VAL A 286 23.00 -4.32 -19.85
N ILE A 287 24.24 -3.98 -20.14
CA ILE A 287 25.21 -4.88 -20.77
C ILE A 287 26.34 -5.10 -19.78
N GLY A 288 26.65 -6.35 -19.50
CA GLY A 288 27.67 -6.70 -18.53
C GLY A 288 28.05 -8.17 -18.59
N GLU A 289 29.05 -8.55 -17.80
CA GLU A 289 29.52 -9.92 -17.67
C GLU A 289 28.79 -10.60 -16.51
N VAL A 290 28.33 -11.83 -16.74
CA VAL A 290 27.71 -12.64 -15.70
C VAL A 290 28.76 -13.14 -14.73
N ASN A 291 28.63 -12.80 -13.47
CA ASN A 291 29.56 -13.17 -12.40
C ASN A 291 28.79 -13.82 -11.23
N GLN A 292 29.47 -14.20 -10.17
CA GLN A 292 28.89 -14.77 -8.96
C GLN A 292 29.32 -13.98 -7.73
N HIS A 293 28.34 -13.59 -6.91
CA HIS A 293 28.60 -12.99 -5.61
C HIS A 293 27.78 -13.69 -4.52
N SER A 294 28.40 -14.08 -3.42
CA SER A 294 27.75 -14.77 -2.29
C SER A 294 26.92 -16.00 -2.72
N GLY A 295 27.37 -16.73 -3.74
CA GLY A 295 26.70 -17.92 -4.27
C GLY A 295 25.54 -17.64 -5.23
N LYS A 296 25.19 -16.39 -5.49
CA LYS A 296 24.15 -15.96 -6.43
C LYS A 296 24.75 -15.36 -7.70
N VAL A 297 24.04 -15.53 -8.81
CA VAL A 297 24.42 -14.93 -10.10
C VAL A 297 24.12 -13.44 -10.07
N GLN A 298 25.10 -12.64 -10.52
CA GLN A 298 24.94 -11.19 -10.72
C GLN A 298 25.57 -10.75 -12.05
N ILE A 299 25.29 -9.55 -12.48
CA ILE A 299 25.89 -8.94 -13.67
C ILE A 299 26.86 -7.85 -13.22
N GLU A 300 28.12 -7.99 -13.60
CA GLU A 300 29.08 -6.91 -13.50
C GLU A 300 28.88 -5.99 -14.71
N SER A 301 28.28 -4.83 -14.47
CA SER A 301 27.80 -3.98 -15.54
C SER A 301 28.92 -3.18 -16.20
N ASN A 302 29.01 -3.28 -17.53
CA ASN A 302 29.84 -2.42 -18.34
C ASN A 302 29.12 -1.13 -18.70
N THR A 303 27.80 -1.22 -18.99
CA THR A 303 26.95 -0.07 -19.30
C THR A 303 25.56 -0.28 -18.74
N ILE A 304 24.97 0.79 -18.20
CA ILE A 304 23.56 0.88 -17.85
C ILE A 304 23.00 2.12 -18.57
N GLU A 305 22.02 1.95 -19.42
CA GLU A 305 21.39 3.05 -20.16
C GLU A 305 19.88 3.04 -19.92
N LYS A 306 19.32 4.23 -19.60
CA LYS A 306 17.87 4.40 -19.46
C LYS A 306 17.20 4.29 -20.82
N LEU A 307 16.17 3.44 -20.91
CA LEU A 307 15.30 3.33 -22.07
C LEU A 307 14.20 4.38 -21.97
N GLU A 308 13.80 4.94 -23.11
CA GLU A 308 12.76 5.98 -23.16
C GLU A 308 11.71 5.67 -24.24
N GLY A 309 10.55 6.32 -24.10
CA GLY A 309 9.46 6.25 -25.07
C GLY A 309 8.95 4.85 -25.31
N LYS A 310 8.77 4.46 -26.58
CA LYS A 310 8.18 3.16 -26.95
C LYS A 310 8.97 1.94 -26.46
N ALA A 311 10.29 2.06 -26.34
CA ALA A 311 11.13 0.95 -25.87
C ALA A 311 10.87 0.67 -24.38
N ALA A 312 10.87 1.72 -23.56
CA ALA A 312 10.55 1.61 -22.14
C ALA A 312 9.12 1.09 -21.91
N SER A 313 8.11 1.68 -22.58
CA SER A 313 6.72 1.23 -22.44
C SER A 313 6.55 -0.26 -22.77
N LYS A 314 7.22 -0.75 -23.83
CA LYS A 314 7.13 -2.17 -24.21
C LYS A 314 7.71 -3.10 -23.13
N VAL A 315 8.86 -2.75 -22.54
CA VAL A 315 9.49 -3.56 -21.48
C VAL A 315 8.62 -3.54 -20.24
N HIS A 316 8.12 -2.37 -19.83
CA HIS A 316 7.23 -2.22 -18.70
C HIS A 316 5.93 -3.03 -18.86
N GLU A 317 5.26 -2.96 -20.03
CA GLU A 317 4.06 -3.77 -20.33
C GLU A 317 4.34 -5.28 -20.25
N LEU A 318 5.53 -5.73 -20.71
CA LEU A 318 5.93 -7.15 -20.60
C LEU A 318 6.13 -7.57 -19.15
N ILE A 319 6.77 -6.72 -18.32
CA ILE A 319 7.00 -6.98 -16.90
C ILE A 319 5.65 -7.04 -16.17
N GLU A 320 4.80 -6.02 -16.33
CA GLU A 320 3.50 -5.96 -15.65
C GLU A 320 2.60 -7.16 -15.99
N LYS A 321 2.54 -7.52 -17.29
CA LYS A 321 1.77 -8.68 -17.71
C LYS A 321 2.30 -9.97 -17.11
N ALA A 322 3.62 -10.16 -17.13
CA ALA A 322 4.23 -11.37 -16.58
C ALA A 322 4.10 -11.45 -15.04
N LEU A 323 4.21 -10.31 -14.34
CA LEU A 323 3.95 -10.24 -12.91
C LEU A 323 2.50 -10.65 -12.59
N ASP A 324 1.55 -10.13 -13.35
CA ASP A 324 0.13 -10.45 -13.15
C ASP A 324 -0.19 -11.93 -13.41
N GLU A 325 0.40 -12.52 -14.47
CA GLU A 325 0.26 -13.96 -14.80
C GLU A 325 0.95 -14.85 -13.76
N ARG A 326 2.16 -14.52 -13.31
CA ARG A 326 2.93 -15.31 -12.33
C ARG A 326 2.34 -15.19 -10.91
N ALA A 327 1.73 -14.06 -10.58
CA ALA A 327 1.08 -13.82 -9.31
C ALA A 327 -0.23 -14.61 -9.17
N GLU A 328 -0.83 -15.08 -10.28
CA GLU A 328 -2.06 -15.88 -10.21
C GLU A 328 -1.82 -17.14 -9.38
N PRO A 329 -2.56 -17.32 -8.26
CA PRO A 329 -2.39 -18.48 -7.42
C PRO A 329 -2.99 -19.74 -8.08
N GLU A 330 -2.42 -20.88 -7.77
CA GLU A 330 -3.01 -22.16 -8.12
C GLU A 330 -4.39 -22.34 -7.47
N GLU A 331 -5.19 -23.25 -8.00
CA GLU A 331 -6.46 -23.62 -7.36
C GLU A 331 -6.15 -24.50 -6.13
N VAL A 332 -6.62 -24.04 -4.98
CA VAL A 332 -6.44 -24.73 -3.69
C VAL A 332 -7.81 -24.85 -3.03
N ASP A 333 -8.18 -26.07 -2.66
CA ASP A 333 -9.40 -26.29 -1.90
C ASP A 333 -9.23 -25.77 -0.46
N SER A 334 -10.29 -25.20 0.10
CA SER A 334 -10.33 -24.84 1.52
C SER A 334 -10.03 -26.04 2.43
N LEU A 335 -9.57 -25.78 3.64
CA LEU A 335 -9.32 -26.83 4.64
C LEU A 335 -10.61 -27.53 5.07
N ILE A 336 -11.70 -26.78 5.11
CA ILE A 336 -13.03 -27.23 5.54
C ILE A 336 -14.07 -26.93 4.47
N LYS A 337 -15.27 -27.47 4.65
CA LYS A 337 -16.43 -27.16 3.82
C LYS A 337 -17.27 -26.09 4.51
N SER A 338 -17.44 -24.94 3.87
CA SER A 338 -18.28 -23.85 4.35
C SER A 338 -18.85 -23.04 3.19
N GLU A 339 -20.14 -22.75 3.23
CA GLU A 339 -20.79 -21.86 2.24
C GLU A 339 -20.25 -20.44 2.31
N VAL A 340 -19.82 -19.99 3.49
CA VAL A 340 -19.22 -18.67 3.70
C VAL A 340 -17.86 -18.61 3.02
N LEU A 341 -17.01 -19.61 3.21
CA LEU A 341 -15.69 -19.69 2.55
C LEU A 341 -15.85 -19.80 1.02
N ASP A 342 -16.80 -20.57 0.52
CA ASP A 342 -17.08 -20.68 -0.91
C ASP A 342 -17.44 -19.33 -1.52
N LYS A 343 -18.24 -18.50 -0.82
CA LYS A 343 -18.60 -17.15 -1.25
C LYS A 343 -17.43 -16.17 -1.14
N LEU A 344 -16.53 -16.36 -0.17
CA LEU A 344 -15.32 -15.55 0.02
C LEU A 344 -14.18 -15.93 -0.92
N GLN A 345 -14.19 -17.14 -1.52
CA GLN A 345 -13.10 -17.65 -2.34
C GLN A 345 -12.59 -16.66 -3.40
N PRO A 346 -13.43 -15.91 -4.15
CA PRO A 346 -12.93 -14.91 -5.10
C PRO A 346 -12.14 -13.78 -4.44
N LYS A 347 -12.56 -13.34 -3.24
CA LYS A 347 -11.85 -12.29 -2.48
C LYS A 347 -10.55 -12.83 -1.88
N MET A 348 -10.54 -14.04 -1.34
CA MET A 348 -9.34 -14.71 -0.82
C MET A 348 -8.31 -14.94 -1.92
N ARG A 349 -8.72 -15.39 -3.11
CA ARG A 349 -7.82 -15.50 -4.27
C ARG A 349 -7.27 -14.16 -4.70
N LYS A 350 -8.09 -13.10 -4.70
CA LYS A 350 -7.64 -11.75 -5.00
C LYS A 350 -6.60 -11.27 -3.98
N ALA A 351 -6.82 -11.50 -2.68
CA ALA A 351 -5.87 -11.18 -1.62
C ALA A 351 -4.54 -11.93 -1.82
N ALA A 352 -4.60 -13.22 -2.05
CA ALA A 352 -3.43 -14.04 -2.33
C ALA A 352 -2.67 -13.57 -3.57
N LYS A 353 -3.37 -13.26 -4.67
CA LYS A 353 -2.78 -12.71 -5.90
C LYS A 353 -2.07 -11.39 -5.63
N THR A 354 -2.70 -10.47 -4.88
CA THR A 354 -2.12 -9.17 -4.52
C THR A 354 -0.84 -9.35 -3.70
N ILE A 355 -0.85 -10.25 -2.71
CA ILE A 355 0.34 -10.55 -1.88
C ILE A 355 1.46 -11.15 -2.74
N ARG A 356 1.15 -12.15 -3.58
CA ARG A 356 2.12 -12.77 -4.50
C ARG A 356 2.71 -11.75 -5.49
N LYS A 357 1.86 -10.87 -6.05
CA LYS A 357 2.31 -9.80 -6.95
C LYS A 357 3.29 -8.84 -6.26
N ALA A 358 2.97 -8.42 -5.04
CA ALA A 358 3.85 -7.55 -4.26
C ALA A 358 5.21 -8.20 -3.93
N ILE A 359 5.22 -9.51 -3.61
CA ILE A 359 6.46 -10.28 -3.41
C ILE A 359 7.32 -10.28 -4.69
N MET A 360 6.70 -10.58 -5.85
CA MET A 360 7.38 -10.67 -7.13
C MET A 360 7.84 -9.31 -7.66
N ASP A 361 7.15 -8.25 -7.28
CA ASP A 361 7.51 -6.85 -7.61
C ASP A 361 8.57 -6.27 -6.66
N GLY A 362 9.08 -7.06 -5.71
CA GLY A 362 10.09 -6.62 -4.75
C GLY A 362 9.60 -5.56 -3.76
N ARG A 363 8.30 -5.53 -3.48
CA ARG A 363 7.71 -4.65 -2.47
C ARG A 363 7.80 -5.28 -1.08
N THR A 364 7.98 -4.45 -0.08
CA THR A 364 7.94 -4.92 1.32
C THR A 364 6.50 -5.34 1.68
N ILE A 365 6.36 -6.51 2.26
CA ILE A 365 5.10 -6.94 2.89
C ILE A 365 5.13 -6.50 4.34
N LEU A 366 4.30 -5.52 4.67
CA LEU A 366 4.12 -5.03 6.02
C LEU A 366 2.83 -5.64 6.58
N LEU A 367 3.01 -6.59 7.49
CA LEU A 367 1.93 -7.37 8.07
C LEU A 367 1.62 -6.86 9.47
N ARG A 368 0.39 -6.46 9.71
CA ARG A 368 -0.16 -6.10 11.01
C ARG A 368 -1.18 -7.15 11.44
N HIS A 369 -1.20 -7.47 12.73
CA HIS A 369 -2.21 -8.36 13.30
C HIS A 369 -2.47 -8.01 14.76
N HIS A 370 -3.64 -8.34 15.29
CA HIS A 370 -3.92 -8.20 16.70
C HIS A 370 -2.96 -9.08 17.54
N ALA A 371 -2.69 -8.68 18.77
CA ALA A 371 -1.71 -9.34 19.63
C ALA A 371 -2.36 -10.34 20.60
N ASP A 372 -3.23 -11.21 20.08
CA ASP A 372 -3.83 -12.33 20.80
C ASP A 372 -3.65 -13.65 20.04
N ALA A 373 -4.28 -14.73 20.50
CA ALA A 373 -4.09 -16.05 19.91
C ALA A 373 -4.58 -16.14 18.47
N ASP A 374 -5.69 -15.49 18.11
CA ASP A 374 -6.24 -15.46 16.76
C ASP A 374 -5.33 -14.68 15.80
N GLY A 375 -5.05 -13.42 16.11
CA GLY A 375 -4.20 -12.57 15.29
C GLY A 375 -2.76 -13.08 15.16
N ILE A 376 -2.20 -13.73 16.20
CA ILE A 376 -0.85 -14.32 16.14
C ILE A 376 -0.86 -15.56 15.24
N CYS A 377 -1.88 -16.43 15.30
CA CYS A 377 -2.04 -17.55 14.37
C CYS A 377 -2.12 -17.05 12.93
N ALA A 378 -2.92 -16.00 12.67
CA ALA A 378 -3.01 -15.35 11.37
C ALA A 378 -1.65 -14.83 10.88
N GLY A 379 -0.96 -14.09 11.73
CA GLY A 379 0.34 -13.49 11.41
C GLY A 379 1.44 -14.51 11.13
N VAL A 380 1.50 -15.58 11.93
CA VAL A 380 2.48 -16.65 11.74
C VAL A 380 2.19 -17.46 10.49
N ALA A 381 0.93 -17.81 10.21
CA ALA A 381 0.56 -18.52 8.99
C ALA A 381 0.97 -17.75 7.73
N MET A 382 0.66 -16.44 7.69
CA MET A 382 1.03 -15.59 6.57
C MET A 382 2.55 -15.41 6.45
N GLU A 383 3.28 -15.31 7.57
CA GLU A 383 4.75 -15.29 7.55
C GLU A 383 5.32 -16.58 6.93
N LYS A 384 4.80 -17.75 7.30
CA LYS A 384 5.23 -19.05 6.74
C LYS A 384 4.91 -19.17 5.25
N ALA A 385 3.88 -18.49 4.75
CA ALA A 385 3.57 -18.45 3.32
C ALA A 385 4.49 -17.51 2.54
N VAL A 386 4.70 -16.29 3.06
CA VAL A 386 5.38 -15.20 2.36
C VAL A 386 6.89 -15.34 2.35
N VAL A 387 7.50 -15.66 3.50
CA VAL A 387 8.98 -15.66 3.65
C VAL A 387 9.69 -16.65 2.75
N PRO A 388 9.22 -17.91 2.55
CA PRO A 388 9.84 -18.81 1.60
C PRO A 388 9.83 -18.29 0.16
N LEU A 389 8.71 -17.72 -0.29
CA LEU A 389 8.58 -17.13 -1.64
C LEU A 389 9.51 -15.93 -1.82
N LEU A 390 9.65 -15.08 -0.80
CA LEU A 390 10.60 -13.97 -0.82
C LEU A 390 12.03 -14.44 -0.99
N LYS A 391 12.43 -15.51 -0.26
CA LYS A 391 13.77 -16.10 -0.34
C LYS A 391 14.06 -16.79 -1.67
N GLU A 392 13.03 -17.33 -2.31
CA GLU A 392 13.15 -17.96 -3.63
C GLU A 392 13.38 -16.90 -4.73
N ILE A 393 12.58 -15.83 -4.69
CA ILE A 393 12.55 -14.81 -5.76
C ILE A 393 13.71 -13.81 -5.60
N ASN A 394 14.04 -13.42 -4.39
CA ASN A 394 15.03 -12.37 -4.14
C ASN A 394 16.45 -12.95 -4.07
N PRO A 395 17.43 -12.36 -4.78
CA PRO A 395 18.81 -12.82 -4.74
C PRO A 395 19.51 -12.60 -3.38
N SER A 396 19.00 -11.70 -2.52
CA SER A 396 19.58 -11.45 -1.20
C SER A 396 19.34 -12.59 -0.22
N ASN A 397 20.37 -13.00 0.51
CA ASN A 397 20.22 -13.95 1.62
C ASN A 397 19.46 -13.36 2.81
N ASP A 398 19.40 -12.04 2.90
CA ASP A 398 18.76 -11.28 3.98
C ASP A 398 17.38 -10.73 3.55
N ALA A 399 16.80 -11.26 2.44
CA ALA A 399 15.55 -10.78 1.87
C ALA A 399 14.40 -10.69 2.89
N GLU A 400 14.31 -11.67 3.80
CA GLU A 400 13.28 -11.67 4.85
C GLU A 400 13.35 -10.47 5.80
N TRP A 401 14.52 -9.89 6.02
CA TRP A 401 14.70 -8.75 6.91
C TRP A 401 14.45 -7.40 6.24
N HIS A 402 14.52 -7.36 4.92
CA HIS A 402 14.32 -6.15 4.13
C HIS A 402 12.93 -6.06 3.51
N TYR A 403 12.32 -7.19 3.16
CA TYR A 403 11.06 -7.23 2.40
C TYR A 403 9.88 -7.82 3.17
N PHE A 404 10.09 -8.19 4.44
CA PHE A 404 9.00 -8.66 5.30
C PHE A 404 9.11 -8.09 6.71
N ARG A 405 8.00 -7.55 7.20
CA ARG A 405 7.87 -7.07 8.57
C ARG A 405 6.54 -7.50 9.15
N ARG A 406 6.57 -8.21 10.28
CA ARG A 406 5.40 -8.56 11.05
C ARG A 406 5.39 -7.76 12.35
N SER A 407 4.29 -7.02 12.59
CA SER A 407 4.15 -6.11 13.72
C SER A 407 2.79 -6.32 14.40
N PRO A 408 2.75 -6.84 15.64
CA PRO A 408 1.50 -6.94 16.38
C PRO A 408 0.94 -5.58 16.76
N SER A 409 -0.37 -5.41 16.66
CA SER A 409 -1.14 -4.25 17.13
C SER A 409 -1.64 -4.48 18.55
N LYS A 410 -1.83 -3.40 19.32
CA LYS A 410 -2.30 -3.46 20.69
C LYS A 410 -3.80 -3.72 20.81
N ALA A 411 -4.55 -3.12 19.91
CA ALA A 411 -6.00 -3.22 19.82
C ALA A 411 -6.39 -4.04 18.58
N PRO A 412 -7.62 -4.55 18.52
CA PRO A 412 -8.13 -5.19 17.32
C PRO A 412 -8.47 -4.17 16.21
N PHE A 413 -7.73 -3.09 16.15
CA PHE A 413 -7.87 -2.00 15.19
C PHE A 413 -6.50 -1.60 14.65
N TYR A 414 -6.46 -1.09 13.42
CA TYR A 414 -5.30 -0.43 12.86
C TYR A 414 -5.26 1.02 13.36
N GLU A 415 -4.65 1.22 14.52
CA GLU A 415 -4.64 2.50 15.21
C GLU A 415 -3.78 3.55 14.48
N LEU A 416 -4.08 4.84 14.73
CA LEU A 416 -3.30 5.96 14.20
C LEU A 416 -1.81 5.87 14.60
N GLU A 417 -1.50 5.33 15.77
CA GLU A 417 -0.12 5.08 16.23
C GLU A 417 0.59 4.05 15.33
N ASP A 418 -0.10 3.01 14.90
CA ASP A 418 0.44 1.96 14.06
C ASP A 418 0.74 2.46 12.64
N VAL A 419 -0.21 3.16 12.01
CA VAL A 419 0.01 3.72 10.67
C VAL A 419 1.12 4.76 10.64
N VAL A 420 1.28 5.56 11.71
CA VAL A 420 2.40 6.53 11.81
C VAL A 420 3.74 5.81 11.81
N LYS A 421 3.88 4.72 12.55
CA LYS A 421 5.09 3.90 12.59
C LYS A 421 5.36 3.26 11.23
N ASP A 422 4.33 2.67 10.62
CA ASP A 422 4.44 1.98 9.33
C ASP A 422 4.83 2.94 8.20
N LEU A 423 4.19 4.09 8.12
CA LEU A 423 4.53 5.13 7.15
C LEU A 423 5.94 5.69 7.39
N SER A 424 6.33 5.89 8.66
CA SER A 424 7.69 6.38 8.96
C SER A 424 8.74 5.41 8.43
N PHE A 425 8.58 4.12 8.65
CA PHE A 425 9.48 3.11 8.10
C PHE A 425 9.42 3.03 6.58
N ALA A 426 8.22 3.02 6.00
CA ALA A 426 8.04 2.94 4.55
C ALA A 426 8.70 4.11 3.81
N LEU A 427 8.51 5.33 4.31
CA LEU A 427 9.10 6.53 3.71
C LEU A 427 10.62 6.61 3.94
N GLU A 428 11.12 6.15 5.10
CA GLU A 428 12.55 6.06 5.36
C GLU A 428 13.23 5.02 4.44
N ASP A 429 12.60 3.86 4.24
CA ASP A 429 13.10 2.82 3.34
C ASP A 429 13.06 3.28 1.86
N LEU A 430 12.02 4.03 1.47
CA LEU A 430 11.94 4.68 0.16
C LEU A 430 13.10 5.68 -0.04
N GLU A 431 13.35 6.56 0.94
CA GLU A 431 14.36 7.61 0.84
C GLU A 431 15.79 7.05 0.89
N ARG A 432 16.06 6.12 1.82
CA ARG A 432 17.41 5.59 2.05
C ARG A 432 17.82 4.48 1.09
N HIS A 433 16.88 3.62 0.75
CA HIS A 433 17.14 2.38 0.01
C HIS A 433 16.43 2.35 -1.34
N GLY A 434 15.59 3.34 -1.60
CA GLY A 434 14.78 3.41 -2.82
C GLY A 434 13.82 2.23 -2.97
N GLN A 435 13.40 1.61 -1.87
CA GLN A 435 12.41 0.55 -1.91
C GLN A 435 11.05 1.10 -2.36
N LYS A 436 10.29 0.31 -3.11
CA LYS A 436 8.90 0.63 -3.43
C LYS A 436 8.07 0.71 -2.13
N LEU A 437 7.02 1.51 -2.13
CA LEU A 437 6.09 1.57 -1.01
C LEU A 437 5.50 0.17 -0.74
N PRO A 438 5.32 -0.21 0.54
CA PRO A 438 4.93 -1.56 0.92
C PRO A 438 3.52 -1.91 0.46
N LEU A 439 3.22 -3.22 0.47
CA LEU A 439 1.85 -3.70 0.63
C LEU A 439 1.58 -3.83 2.13
N ILE A 440 0.53 -3.20 2.64
CA ILE A 440 0.04 -3.40 4.00
C ILE A 440 -0.97 -4.54 3.99
N VAL A 441 -0.75 -5.54 4.84
CA VAL A 441 -1.67 -6.65 5.06
C VAL A 441 -2.13 -6.61 6.51
N LEU A 442 -3.40 -6.37 6.73
CA LEU A 442 -4.04 -6.29 8.03
C LEU A 442 -4.75 -7.62 8.30
N LEU A 443 -4.44 -8.24 9.43
CA LEU A 443 -5.00 -9.52 9.86
C LEU A 443 -5.61 -9.35 11.24
N ASP A 444 -6.87 -9.79 11.42
CA ASP A 444 -7.57 -9.66 12.70
C ASP A 444 -7.65 -8.18 13.16
N ASN A 445 -7.79 -7.30 12.21
CA ASN A 445 -8.05 -5.87 12.33
C ASN A 445 -8.27 -5.26 10.94
N GLY A 446 -8.69 -4.00 10.86
CA GLY A 446 -8.81 -3.25 9.61
C GLY A 446 -10.22 -3.20 9.02
N SER A 447 -11.22 -3.77 9.68
CA SER A 447 -12.61 -3.82 9.17
C SER A 447 -13.55 -2.80 9.80
N THR A 448 -13.17 -2.15 10.89
CA THR A 448 -14.09 -1.37 11.72
C THR A 448 -14.00 0.13 11.46
N GLU A 449 -14.95 0.90 11.97
CA GLU A 449 -14.98 2.37 11.84
C GLU A 449 -13.72 3.01 12.43
N GLU A 450 -13.17 2.42 13.50
CA GLU A 450 -11.97 2.87 14.18
C GLU A 450 -10.71 2.82 13.30
N ASP A 451 -10.71 1.96 12.27
CA ASP A 451 -9.61 1.81 11.33
C ASP A 451 -9.57 2.91 10.26
N ILE A 452 -10.70 3.56 9.98
CA ILE A 452 -10.89 4.48 8.83
C ILE A 452 -9.82 5.55 8.78
N LEU A 453 -9.52 6.20 9.91
CA LEU A 453 -8.54 7.28 9.94
C LEU A 453 -7.12 6.81 9.57
N ALA A 454 -6.74 5.62 10.03
CA ALA A 454 -5.44 5.04 9.72
C ALA A 454 -5.37 4.57 8.26
N LEU A 455 -6.41 3.90 7.77
CA LEU A 455 -6.54 3.46 6.38
C LEU A 455 -6.49 4.64 5.41
N MET A 456 -7.28 5.68 5.66
CA MET A 456 -7.28 6.92 4.88
C MET A 456 -5.89 7.55 4.84
N LYS A 457 -5.18 7.58 5.97
CA LYS A 457 -3.83 8.13 6.05
C LYS A 457 -2.83 7.34 5.22
N ALA A 458 -2.90 6.01 5.20
CA ALA A 458 -2.07 5.18 4.34
C ALA A 458 -2.39 5.41 2.85
N LYS A 459 -3.67 5.58 2.50
CA LYS A 459 -4.13 5.87 1.13
C LYS A 459 -3.68 7.21 0.59
N ILE A 460 -3.43 8.22 1.43
CA ILE A 460 -2.83 9.50 0.99
C ILE A 460 -1.46 9.29 0.33
N TYR A 461 -0.76 8.20 0.68
CA TYR A 461 0.52 7.80 0.10
C TYR A 461 0.38 6.72 -0.99
N ASP A 462 -0.82 6.49 -1.51
CA ASP A 462 -1.13 5.47 -2.53
C ASP A 462 -0.70 4.04 -2.13
N ILE A 463 -0.67 3.75 -0.81
CA ILE A 463 -0.34 2.41 -0.31
C ILE A 463 -1.51 1.45 -0.56
N GLU A 464 -1.20 0.29 -1.11
CA GLU A 464 -2.17 -0.78 -1.32
C GLU A 464 -2.38 -1.57 -0.02
N ILE A 465 -3.65 -1.86 0.31
CA ILE A 465 -4.05 -2.46 1.59
C ILE A 465 -4.93 -3.68 1.34
N VAL A 466 -4.55 -4.79 1.98
CA VAL A 466 -5.34 -6.02 2.06
C VAL A 466 -5.79 -6.22 3.50
N VAL A 467 -7.08 -6.45 3.72
CA VAL A 467 -7.67 -6.77 5.03
C VAL A 467 -8.21 -8.19 5.02
N ILE A 468 -7.87 -8.98 6.04
CA ILE A 468 -8.38 -10.32 6.32
C ILE A 468 -8.79 -10.34 7.77
N ASP A 469 -10.09 -10.21 8.03
CA ASP A 469 -10.62 -9.94 9.35
C ASP A 469 -11.99 -10.58 9.54
N HIS A 470 -12.46 -10.71 10.78
CA HIS A 470 -13.76 -11.25 11.13
C HIS A 470 -14.55 -10.36 12.10
N HIS A 471 -14.00 -9.22 12.49
CA HIS A 471 -14.72 -8.25 13.30
C HIS A 471 -15.93 -7.67 12.57
N PHE A 472 -16.94 -7.23 13.32
CA PHE A 472 -18.13 -6.62 12.76
C PHE A 472 -17.79 -5.31 12.03
N PRO A 473 -18.00 -5.23 10.72
CA PRO A 473 -17.50 -4.11 9.91
C PRO A 473 -18.51 -2.95 9.79
N GLY A 474 -19.55 -2.92 10.60
CA GLY A 474 -20.66 -1.99 10.47
C GLY A 474 -21.75 -2.47 9.51
N GLU A 475 -22.60 -1.56 9.03
CA GLU A 475 -23.70 -1.88 8.13
C GLU A 475 -23.19 -2.31 6.75
N VAL A 476 -23.60 -3.51 6.32
CA VAL A 476 -23.23 -4.04 4.99
C VAL A 476 -24.29 -3.65 3.96
N ILE A 477 -23.93 -2.79 3.00
CA ILE A 477 -24.79 -2.35 1.92
C ILE A 477 -24.26 -2.88 0.58
N ASP A 478 -25.02 -3.73 -0.10
CA ASP A 478 -24.62 -4.34 -1.39
C ASP A 478 -23.24 -5.06 -1.31
N GLY A 479 -22.95 -5.72 -0.17
CA GLY A 479 -21.71 -6.45 0.06
C GLY A 479 -20.48 -5.54 0.28
N LYS A 480 -20.71 -4.30 0.68
CA LYS A 480 -19.68 -3.29 0.99
C LYS A 480 -19.94 -2.64 2.33
N VAL A 481 -18.87 -2.15 2.93
CA VAL A 481 -18.85 -1.41 4.19
C VAL A 481 -18.02 -0.13 4.04
N GLU A 482 -18.06 0.75 5.03
CA GLU A 482 -17.44 2.08 4.94
C GLU A 482 -15.92 2.01 4.71
N VAL A 483 -15.21 1.10 5.35
CA VAL A 483 -13.76 0.92 5.17
C VAL A 483 -13.35 0.52 3.76
N ASP A 484 -14.26 -0.07 2.96
CA ASP A 484 -13.97 -0.51 1.58
C ASP A 484 -13.60 0.65 0.64
N GLU A 485 -13.85 1.91 1.03
CA GLU A 485 -13.37 3.09 0.30
C GLU A 485 -11.83 3.20 0.36
N PHE A 486 -11.23 2.67 1.42
CA PHE A 486 -9.79 2.78 1.70
C PHE A 486 -9.03 1.45 1.60
N VAL A 487 -9.68 0.36 1.17
CA VAL A 487 -9.12 -0.99 1.11
C VAL A 487 -9.17 -1.54 -0.31
N ASP A 488 -8.10 -2.17 -0.79
CA ASP A 488 -8.05 -2.73 -2.15
C ASP A 488 -8.63 -4.14 -2.22
N VAL A 489 -8.46 -4.89 -1.12
CA VAL A 489 -9.05 -6.23 -0.96
C VAL A 489 -9.50 -6.42 0.48
N HIS A 490 -10.77 -6.74 0.67
CA HIS A 490 -11.36 -6.97 1.98
C HIS A 490 -11.98 -8.36 2.04
N VAL A 491 -11.43 -9.22 2.89
CA VAL A 491 -11.92 -10.58 3.21
C VAL A 491 -12.50 -10.53 4.60
N ASN A 492 -13.83 -10.57 4.69
CA ASN A 492 -14.55 -10.58 5.95
C ASN A 492 -15.87 -11.34 5.76
N PRO A 493 -16.22 -12.32 6.64
CA PRO A 493 -17.42 -13.15 6.53
C PRO A 493 -18.72 -12.35 6.45
N TYR A 494 -18.84 -11.23 7.17
CA TYR A 494 -20.02 -10.36 7.15
C TYR A 494 -20.37 -9.85 5.76
N LEU A 495 -19.37 -9.65 4.88
CA LEU A 495 -19.59 -9.17 3.50
C LEU A 495 -20.34 -10.14 2.60
N VAL A 496 -20.48 -11.39 3.04
CA VAL A 496 -21.17 -12.47 2.29
C VAL A 496 -22.30 -13.11 3.09
N GLY A 497 -22.71 -12.47 4.20
CA GLY A 497 -23.81 -12.93 5.07
C GLY A 497 -23.41 -13.98 6.10
N GLY A 498 -22.12 -14.08 6.42
CA GLY A 498 -21.58 -14.81 7.58
C GLY A 498 -21.52 -13.92 8.82
N ASP A 499 -20.79 -14.38 9.81
CA ASP A 499 -20.60 -13.74 11.11
C ASP A 499 -19.12 -13.81 11.56
N SER A 500 -18.84 -13.50 12.85
CA SER A 500 -17.50 -13.54 13.42
C SER A 500 -16.98 -14.94 13.79
N GLN A 501 -17.74 -16.01 13.55
CA GLN A 501 -17.40 -17.35 14.03
C GLN A 501 -16.33 -18.08 13.21
N ILE A 502 -16.04 -17.61 12.00
CA ILE A 502 -14.84 -17.99 11.25
C ILE A 502 -13.76 -16.97 11.60
N THR A 503 -12.83 -17.34 12.48
CA THR A 503 -11.84 -16.43 13.04
C THR A 503 -10.86 -15.89 11.97
N ALA A 504 -10.24 -14.75 12.24
CA ALA A 504 -9.26 -14.17 11.34
C ALA A 504 -8.04 -15.08 11.13
N GLY A 505 -7.64 -15.84 12.15
CA GLY A 505 -6.60 -16.88 12.03
C GLY A 505 -6.97 -17.98 11.07
N ALA A 506 -8.23 -18.42 11.09
CA ALA A 506 -8.73 -19.39 10.12
C ALA A 506 -8.73 -18.82 8.70
N LEU A 507 -9.29 -17.63 8.50
CA LEU A 507 -9.31 -16.93 7.20
C LEU A 507 -7.90 -16.70 6.66
N ALA A 508 -6.98 -16.25 7.54
CA ALA A 508 -5.59 -15.99 7.15
C ALA A 508 -4.85 -17.28 6.77
N VAL A 509 -5.11 -18.42 7.43
CA VAL A 509 -4.55 -19.71 7.05
C VAL A 509 -5.08 -20.16 5.69
N GLU A 510 -6.38 -19.99 5.43
CA GLU A 510 -6.95 -20.29 4.11
C GLU A 510 -6.30 -19.43 3.00
N VAL A 511 -6.16 -18.13 3.21
CA VAL A 511 -5.47 -17.24 2.26
C VAL A 511 -3.98 -17.58 2.14
N ALA A 512 -3.30 -17.88 3.25
CA ALA A 512 -1.90 -18.27 3.26
C ALA A 512 -1.64 -19.56 2.46
N ASN A 513 -2.55 -20.52 2.52
CA ASN A 513 -2.53 -21.74 1.70
C ASN A 513 -2.68 -21.42 0.19
N ILE A 514 -3.46 -20.41 -0.17
CA ILE A 514 -3.59 -19.96 -1.56
C ILE A 514 -2.33 -19.19 -1.99
N VAL A 515 -1.70 -18.42 -1.10
CA VAL A 515 -0.42 -17.73 -1.37
C VAL A 515 0.70 -18.75 -1.63
N ASN A 516 0.80 -19.76 -0.76
CA ASN A 516 1.82 -20.79 -0.85
C ASN A 516 1.25 -22.14 -0.37
N PRO A 517 0.83 -23.04 -1.28
CA PRO A 517 0.25 -24.33 -0.92
C PRO A 517 1.18 -25.26 -0.12
N GLU A 518 2.49 -25.06 -0.18
CA GLU A 518 3.46 -25.92 0.51
C GLU A 518 3.38 -25.85 2.04
N ILE A 519 2.78 -24.75 2.58
CA ILE A 519 2.66 -24.58 4.03
C ILE A 519 1.44 -25.29 4.63
N ARG A 520 0.53 -25.81 3.79
CA ARG A 520 -0.76 -26.35 4.20
C ARG A 520 -0.62 -27.35 5.36
N GLU A 521 0.28 -28.32 5.21
CA GLU A 521 0.50 -29.32 6.25
C GLU A 521 1.08 -28.70 7.53
N LEU A 522 1.92 -27.70 7.43
CA LEU A 522 2.54 -27.03 8.56
C LEU A 522 1.55 -26.21 9.40
N THR A 523 0.55 -25.59 8.76
CA THR A 523 -0.30 -24.58 9.38
C THR A 523 -1.74 -25.00 9.62
N SER A 524 -2.18 -26.20 9.15
CA SER A 524 -3.59 -26.59 9.17
C SER A 524 -4.18 -26.81 10.57
N HIS A 525 -3.37 -26.87 11.64
CA HIS A 525 -3.86 -26.94 13.04
C HIS A 525 -4.07 -25.53 13.65
N LEU A 526 -3.49 -24.48 13.07
CA LEU A 526 -3.59 -23.11 13.59
C LEU A 526 -5.03 -22.59 13.66
N PRO A 527 -5.93 -22.85 12.68
CA PRO A 527 -7.33 -22.46 12.78
C PRO A 527 -8.03 -23.00 14.00
N GLY A 528 -7.69 -24.22 14.44
CA GLY A 528 -8.25 -24.81 15.66
C GLY A 528 -7.78 -24.09 16.94
N ILE A 529 -6.52 -23.63 16.98
CA ILE A 529 -5.98 -22.81 18.08
C ILE A 529 -6.69 -21.45 18.09
N ALA A 530 -6.80 -20.81 16.94
CA ALA A 530 -7.47 -19.54 16.75
C ALA A 530 -8.95 -19.58 17.19
N ALA A 531 -9.69 -20.61 16.75
CA ALA A 531 -11.09 -20.81 17.10
C ALA A 531 -11.31 -20.93 18.62
N LEU A 532 -10.43 -21.65 19.33
CA LEU A 532 -10.54 -21.77 20.80
C LEU A 532 -10.08 -20.50 21.50
N GLY A 533 -9.07 -19.79 20.97
CA GLY A 533 -8.63 -18.51 21.50
C GLY A 533 -9.74 -17.44 21.48
N ASP A 534 -10.58 -17.48 20.47
CA ASP A 534 -11.69 -16.54 20.25
C ASP A 534 -13.07 -17.11 20.69
N HIS A 535 -13.05 -18.29 21.30
CA HIS A 535 -14.27 -18.98 21.76
C HIS A 535 -15.31 -19.22 20.67
N ALA A 536 -14.89 -19.40 19.41
CA ALA A 536 -15.77 -19.69 18.28
C ALA A 536 -16.47 -21.07 18.46
N ARG A 537 -17.77 -21.12 18.15
CA ARG A 537 -18.62 -22.31 18.38
C ARG A 537 -19.41 -22.74 17.14
N SER A 538 -19.00 -22.26 15.96
CA SER A 538 -19.67 -22.66 14.71
C SER A 538 -19.27 -24.04 14.24
N GLU A 539 -20.03 -24.59 13.28
CA GLU A 539 -19.69 -25.84 12.60
C GLU A 539 -18.31 -25.75 11.93
N GLU A 540 -17.94 -24.60 11.41
CA GLU A 540 -16.62 -24.34 10.84
C GLU A 540 -15.51 -24.47 11.90
N ALA A 541 -15.70 -23.88 13.08
CA ALA A 541 -14.76 -24.00 14.18
C ALA A 541 -14.56 -25.47 14.61
N GLU A 542 -15.64 -26.24 14.69
CA GLU A 542 -15.58 -27.69 15.01
C GLU A 542 -14.80 -28.45 13.94
N GLN A 543 -14.98 -28.14 12.65
CA GLN A 543 -14.22 -28.78 11.57
C GLN A 543 -12.72 -28.46 11.67
N TYR A 544 -12.33 -27.22 11.97
CA TYR A 544 -10.92 -26.85 12.16
C TYR A 544 -10.30 -27.53 13.38
N ILE A 545 -11.05 -27.64 14.50
CA ILE A 545 -10.61 -28.37 15.70
C ILE A 545 -10.44 -29.85 15.36
N ALA A 546 -11.33 -30.43 14.54
CA ALA A 546 -11.21 -31.84 14.11
C ALA A 546 -9.92 -32.07 13.29
N ILE A 547 -9.59 -31.15 12.35
CA ILE A 547 -8.34 -31.24 11.60
C ILE A 547 -7.11 -31.19 12.52
N ALA A 548 -7.11 -30.32 13.52
CA ALA A 548 -6.03 -30.26 14.50
C ALA A 548 -5.96 -31.53 15.35
N SER A 549 -7.13 -32.14 15.67
CA SER A 549 -7.21 -33.41 16.40
C SER A 549 -6.62 -34.57 15.61
N GLU A 550 -6.81 -34.61 14.29
CA GLU A 550 -6.16 -35.59 13.40
C GLU A 550 -4.63 -35.50 13.44
N LYS A 551 -4.09 -34.31 13.75
CA LYS A 551 -2.67 -34.07 13.94
C LYS A 551 -2.17 -34.37 15.35
N GLY A 552 -3.06 -34.79 16.26
CA GLY A 552 -2.73 -35.21 17.63
C GLY A 552 -2.92 -34.13 18.68
N TYR A 553 -3.55 -32.97 18.35
CA TYR A 553 -3.89 -31.95 19.32
C TYR A 553 -5.33 -32.09 19.78
N SER A 554 -5.56 -32.49 21.03
CA SER A 554 -6.92 -32.49 21.61
C SER A 554 -7.46 -31.07 21.74
N PRO A 555 -8.79 -30.86 21.86
CA PRO A 555 -9.33 -29.51 22.14
C PRO A 555 -8.69 -28.86 23.37
N GLU A 556 -8.38 -29.64 24.41
CA GLU A 556 -7.69 -29.16 25.61
C GLU A 556 -6.25 -28.73 25.31
N ASP A 557 -5.54 -29.42 24.40
CA ASP A 557 -4.20 -28.98 23.96
C ASP A 557 -4.25 -27.69 23.19
N LEU A 558 -5.24 -27.52 22.29
CA LEU A 558 -5.42 -26.29 21.51
C LEU A 558 -5.75 -25.09 22.41
N ASP A 559 -6.67 -25.25 23.37
CA ASP A 559 -7.00 -24.22 24.36
C ASP A 559 -5.76 -23.84 25.21
N LYS A 560 -5.00 -24.85 25.63
CA LYS A 560 -3.75 -24.62 26.34
C LYS A 560 -2.70 -23.89 25.52
N ILE A 561 -2.58 -24.18 24.22
CA ILE A 561 -1.68 -23.48 23.31
C ILE A 561 -2.15 -22.03 23.15
N ALA A 562 -3.44 -21.79 22.89
CA ALA A 562 -4.01 -20.46 22.78
C ALA A 562 -3.75 -19.62 24.04
N ALA A 563 -3.97 -20.20 25.23
CA ALA A 563 -3.66 -19.56 26.51
C ALA A 563 -2.17 -19.20 26.65
N CYS A 564 -1.27 -20.08 26.19
CA CYS A 564 0.17 -19.82 26.19
C CYS A 564 0.58 -18.72 25.21
N VAL A 565 -0.04 -18.65 24.03
CA VAL A 565 0.16 -17.57 23.05
C VAL A 565 -0.21 -16.23 23.67
N ASP A 566 -1.39 -16.11 24.24
CA ASP A 566 -1.87 -14.92 24.93
C ASP A 566 -0.97 -14.50 26.09
N PHE A 567 -0.51 -15.48 26.86
CA PHE A 567 0.39 -15.26 27.98
C PHE A 567 1.74 -14.70 27.53
N GLU A 568 2.34 -15.29 26.51
CA GLU A 568 3.63 -14.85 25.97
C GLU A 568 3.51 -13.51 25.26
N ALA A 569 2.43 -13.27 24.49
CA ALA A 569 2.13 -12.01 23.82
C ALA A 569 2.10 -10.83 24.79
N TYR A 570 1.52 -11.02 25.97
CA TYR A 570 1.51 -10.01 27.01
C TYR A 570 2.93 -9.55 27.43
N TYR A 571 3.88 -10.50 27.55
CA TYR A 571 5.26 -10.17 27.92
C TYR A 571 6.13 -9.70 26.76
N LEU A 572 5.81 -10.09 25.53
CA LEU A 572 6.45 -9.57 24.31
C LEU A 572 6.17 -8.10 24.06
N ARG A 573 5.10 -7.55 24.63
CA ARG A 573 4.74 -6.13 24.51
C ARG A 573 4.79 -5.63 23.07
N PHE A 574 4.08 -6.33 22.18
CA PHE A 574 3.97 -6.02 20.74
C PHE A 574 5.25 -6.23 19.93
N MET A 575 6.25 -6.95 20.45
CA MET A 575 7.29 -7.54 19.62
C MET A 575 6.73 -8.76 18.89
N ASN A 576 7.22 -9.04 17.68
CA ASN A 576 6.71 -10.14 16.85
C ASN A 576 6.92 -11.55 17.43
N GLY A 577 7.85 -11.71 18.37
CA GLY A 577 8.12 -12.99 19.04
C GLY A 577 8.54 -14.12 18.09
N ARG A 578 9.11 -13.82 16.91
CA ARG A 578 9.57 -14.81 15.94
C ARG A 578 10.44 -15.86 16.64
N GLY A 579 10.22 -17.13 16.34
CA GLY A 579 10.89 -18.27 16.95
C GLY A 579 10.25 -18.76 18.23
N ILE A 580 9.94 -17.92 19.21
CA ILE A 580 9.25 -18.36 20.42
C ILE A 580 7.77 -18.66 20.14
N MET A 581 7.07 -17.76 19.42
CA MET A 581 5.69 -18.01 18.99
C MET A 581 5.61 -19.20 18.02
N ASP A 582 6.57 -19.33 17.10
CA ASP A 582 6.66 -20.49 16.21
C ASP A 582 6.77 -21.81 16.98
N THR A 583 7.52 -21.84 18.09
CA THR A 583 7.66 -23.00 18.97
C THR A 583 6.36 -23.27 19.74
N ILE A 584 5.70 -22.25 20.28
CA ILE A 584 4.42 -22.40 21.00
C ILE A 584 3.32 -22.90 20.06
N LEU A 585 3.29 -22.39 18.84
CA LEU A 585 2.32 -22.78 17.80
C LEU A 585 2.68 -24.07 17.06
N ALA A 586 3.74 -24.77 17.46
CA ALA A 586 4.19 -26.02 16.83
C ALA A 586 4.42 -25.92 15.30
N VAL A 587 4.90 -24.78 14.81
CA VAL A 587 5.28 -24.58 13.40
C VAL A 587 6.80 -24.58 13.19
N ASP A 588 7.57 -24.62 14.29
CA ASP A 588 9.02 -24.78 14.29
C ASP A 588 9.49 -25.36 15.64
N ASN A 589 10.71 -25.91 15.71
CA ASN A 589 11.32 -26.45 16.94
C ASN A 589 10.40 -27.42 17.73
N LEU A 590 9.77 -28.36 17.04
CA LEU A 590 8.77 -29.28 17.59
C LEU A 590 9.29 -30.09 18.81
N ASP A 591 10.58 -30.32 18.88
CA ASP A 591 11.24 -30.99 20.03
C ASP A 591 11.17 -30.19 21.34
N LYS A 592 10.92 -28.88 21.27
CA LYS A 592 10.78 -28.01 22.44
C LYS A 592 9.33 -27.60 22.74
N HIS A 593 8.43 -27.80 21.78
CA HIS A 593 7.04 -27.36 21.87
C HIS A 593 6.37 -27.80 23.18
N GLU A 594 6.29 -29.09 23.42
CA GLU A 594 5.59 -29.64 24.60
C GLU A 594 6.18 -29.14 25.92
N GLN A 595 7.50 -29.09 26.02
CA GLN A 595 8.17 -28.61 27.22
C GLN A 595 7.89 -27.12 27.47
N LEU A 596 7.92 -26.31 26.43
CA LEU A 596 7.66 -24.88 26.52
C LEU A 596 6.22 -24.59 26.90
N VAL A 597 5.26 -25.19 26.19
CA VAL A 597 3.81 -25.04 26.46
C VAL A 597 3.49 -25.45 27.88
N ASN A 598 3.99 -26.60 28.35
CA ASN A 598 3.75 -27.08 29.73
C ASN A 598 4.30 -26.11 30.78
N ALA A 599 5.48 -25.51 30.53
CA ALA A 599 6.07 -24.57 31.47
C ALA A 599 5.31 -23.23 31.51
N LEU A 600 4.92 -22.70 30.34
CA LEU A 600 4.13 -21.46 30.22
C LEU A 600 2.75 -21.61 30.81
N PHE A 601 2.04 -22.71 30.50
CA PHE A 601 0.69 -22.94 30.98
C PHE A 601 0.61 -23.04 32.51
N LYS A 602 1.57 -23.69 33.14
CA LYS A 602 1.65 -23.74 34.59
C LYS A 602 1.80 -22.37 35.24
N GLU A 603 2.58 -21.46 34.64
CA GLU A 603 2.72 -20.09 35.14
C GLU A 603 1.47 -19.26 34.82
N TYR A 604 0.87 -19.44 33.66
CA TYR A 604 -0.41 -18.87 33.27
C TYR A 604 -1.51 -19.18 34.30
N GLU A 605 -1.77 -20.46 34.58
CA GLU A 605 -2.80 -20.90 35.58
C GLU A 605 -2.55 -20.20 36.93
N LYS A 606 -1.31 -20.20 37.39
CA LYS A 606 -0.94 -19.57 38.66
C LYS A 606 -1.25 -18.08 38.65
N ARG A 607 -0.96 -17.34 37.54
CA ARG A 607 -1.21 -15.91 37.44
C ARG A 607 -2.70 -15.59 37.38
N VAL A 608 -3.45 -16.37 36.61
CA VAL A 608 -4.92 -16.26 36.54
C VAL A 608 -5.55 -16.54 37.93
N ASP A 609 -5.13 -17.61 38.65
CA ASP A 609 -5.61 -17.90 39.98
C ASP A 609 -5.36 -16.79 41.01
N ILE A 610 -4.14 -16.18 40.96
CA ILE A 610 -3.81 -15.02 41.81
C ILE A 610 -4.74 -13.85 41.50
N GLN A 611 -4.98 -13.55 40.22
CA GLN A 611 -5.85 -12.46 39.79
C GLN A 611 -7.31 -12.68 40.19
N LEU A 612 -7.83 -13.90 39.99
CA LEU A 612 -9.19 -14.26 40.36
C LEU A 612 -9.41 -14.22 41.88
N LYS A 613 -8.44 -14.65 42.69
CA LYS A 613 -8.50 -14.53 44.15
C LYS A 613 -8.60 -13.07 44.63
N ALA A 614 -8.01 -12.13 43.88
CA ALA A 614 -8.11 -10.70 44.19
C ALA A 614 -9.45 -10.10 43.72
N THR A 615 -9.95 -10.51 42.57
CA THR A 615 -11.08 -9.85 41.89
C THR A 615 -12.44 -10.44 42.26
N LEU A 616 -12.60 -11.78 42.29
CA LEU A 616 -13.90 -12.41 42.52
C LEU A 616 -14.61 -12.00 43.84
N PRO A 617 -13.91 -11.78 44.97
CA PRO A 617 -14.58 -11.31 46.20
C PRO A 617 -15.10 -9.88 46.08
N ASN A 618 -14.68 -9.13 45.08
CA ASN A 618 -14.97 -7.70 44.93
C ASN A 618 -15.94 -7.41 43.75
N ILE A 619 -16.48 -8.43 43.13
CA ILE A 619 -17.54 -8.27 42.12
C ILE A 619 -18.82 -7.82 42.82
N LYS A 620 -19.45 -6.78 42.25
CA LYS A 620 -20.82 -6.43 42.58
C LYS A 620 -21.73 -7.12 41.55
N GLN A 621 -22.52 -8.07 42.04
CA GLN A 621 -23.48 -8.81 41.22
C GLN A 621 -24.90 -8.44 41.59
N GLU A 622 -25.69 -8.08 40.58
CA GLU A 622 -27.11 -7.74 40.75
C GLU A 622 -27.94 -8.54 39.74
N LYS A 623 -29.08 -9.08 40.15
CA LYS A 623 -30.06 -9.63 39.23
C LYS A 623 -31.07 -8.53 38.94
N LEU A 624 -31.04 -8.05 37.69
CA LEU A 624 -31.94 -7.01 37.23
C LEU A 624 -33.38 -7.48 37.08
N ALA A 625 -34.34 -6.55 37.00
CA ALA A 625 -35.75 -6.83 36.91
C ALA A 625 -36.14 -7.63 35.65
N ASN A 626 -35.39 -7.46 34.55
CA ASN A 626 -35.54 -8.24 33.32
C ASN A 626 -34.95 -9.65 33.40
N GLY A 627 -34.26 -10.00 34.50
CA GLY A 627 -33.70 -11.32 34.73
C GLY A 627 -32.20 -11.45 34.37
N VAL A 628 -31.58 -10.43 33.80
CA VAL A 628 -30.15 -10.40 33.51
C VAL A 628 -29.35 -10.34 34.80
N TYR A 629 -28.30 -11.11 34.94
CA TYR A 629 -27.30 -10.98 35.98
C TYR A 629 -26.23 -9.96 35.52
N PHE A 630 -26.22 -8.80 36.15
CA PHE A 630 -25.26 -7.74 35.84
C PHE A 630 -24.15 -7.72 36.89
N ASN A 631 -22.92 -7.91 36.42
CA ASN A 631 -21.71 -7.94 37.23
C ASN A 631 -20.88 -6.70 36.95
N ILE A 632 -20.42 -6.01 38.00
CA ILE A 632 -19.56 -4.83 37.87
C ILE A 632 -18.30 -5.06 38.70
N LEU A 633 -17.12 -4.82 38.09
CA LEU A 633 -15.82 -4.93 38.75
C LEU A 633 -14.96 -3.69 38.49
N ASP A 634 -14.51 -3.02 39.52
CA ASP A 634 -13.48 -1.97 39.45
C ASP A 634 -12.09 -2.63 39.37
N VAL A 635 -11.57 -2.78 38.14
CA VAL A 635 -10.27 -3.45 37.95
C VAL A 635 -9.09 -2.55 38.31
N GLU A 636 -9.32 -1.23 38.41
CA GLU A 636 -8.32 -0.28 38.86
C GLU A 636 -7.95 -0.48 40.34
N LYS A 637 -8.94 -0.84 41.14
CA LYS A 637 -8.78 -1.07 42.59
C LYS A 637 -8.48 -2.51 42.96
N PHE A 638 -9.05 -3.47 42.25
CA PHE A 638 -9.08 -4.84 42.69
C PHE A 638 -8.31 -5.84 41.82
N ALA A 639 -7.77 -5.40 40.67
CA ALA A 639 -6.89 -6.23 39.86
C ALA A 639 -5.42 -5.92 40.09
N HIS A 640 -4.56 -6.92 40.05
CA HIS A 640 -3.11 -6.73 40.05
C HIS A 640 -2.69 -6.06 38.73
N ARG A 641 -1.95 -4.95 38.84
CA ARG A 641 -1.40 -4.24 37.69
C ARG A 641 -0.03 -4.78 37.30
N PHE A 642 0.37 -4.52 36.06
CA PHE A 642 1.69 -4.85 35.52
C PHE A 642 2.03 -6.36 35.52
N THR A 643 1.01 -7.20 35.59
CA THR A 643 1.14 -8.66 35.50
C THR A 643 0.04 -9.22 34.62
N PHE A 644 0.26 -10.44 34.10
CA PHE A 644 -0.79 -11.18 33.40
C PHE A 644 -1.79 -11.76 34.43
N PRO A 645 -3.09 -11.80 34.09
CA PRO A 645 -3.74 -11.11 32.98
C PRO A 645 -3.83 -9.59 33.21
N ALA A 646 -3.77 -8.81 32.11
CA ALA A 646 -4.01 -7.38 32.18
C ALA A 646 -5.40 -7.09 32.76
N PRO A 647 -5.62 -5.90 33.41
CA PRO A 647 -6.92 -5.55 33.96
C PRO A 647 -8.09 -5.71 32.99
N GLY A 648 -7.92 -5.32 31.72
CA GLY A 648 -8.94 -5.51 30.68
C GLY A 648 -9.27 -6.99 30.42
N LYS A 649 -8.26 -7.85 30.26
CA LYS A 649 -8.42 -9.30 30.01
C LYS A 649 -8.97 -10.04 31.24
N THR A 650 -8.77 -9.49 32.45
CA THR A 650 -9.32 -10.00 33.69
C THR A 650 -10.86 -10.08 33.66
N CYS A 651 -11.53 -9.24 32.87
CA CYS A 651 -12.99 -9.29 32.70
C CYS A 651 -13.47 -10.65 32.17
N GLY A 652 -12.79 -11.20 31.16
CA GLY A 652 -13.12 -12.53 30.63
C GLY A 652 -13.05 -13.61 31.70
N PHE A 653 -11.91 -13.74 32.39
CA PHE A 653 -11.74 -14.75 33.43
C PHE A 653 -12.75 -14.63 34.58
N VAL A 654 -13.12 -13.39 34.94
CA VAL A 654 -14.15 -13.11 35.95
C VAL A 654 -15.52 -13.54 35.44
N HIS A 655 -15.85 -13.20 34.18
CA HIS A 655 -17.08 -13.59 33.53
C HIS A 655 -17.23 -15.13 33.47
N ASP A 656 -16.22 -15.83 32.99
CA ASP A 656 -16.20 -17.29 32.88
C ASP A 656 -16.38 -17.94 34.26
N SER A 657 -15.75 -17.38 35.29
CA SER A 657 -15.92 -17.85 36.66
C SER A 657 -17.37 -17.70 37.18
N VAL A 658 -18.07 -16.64 36.74
CA VAL A 658 -19.49 -16.41 37.07
C VAL A 658 -20.39 -17.36 36.24
N VAL A 659 -20.14 -17.47 34.94
CA VAL A 659 -20.86 -18.37 34.04
C VAL A 659 -20.77 -19.83 34.54
N LYS A 660 -19.58 -20.27 34.94
CA LYS A 660 -19.38 -21.59 35.51
C LYS A 660 -20.25 -21.89 36.75
N LYS A 661 -20.59 -20.82 37.53
CA LYS A 661 -21.45 -20.96 38.72
C LYS A 661 -22.93 -20.88 38.39
N LEU A 662 -23.34 -20.08 37.44
CA LEU A 662 -24.74 -19.77 37.11
C LEU A 662 -25.30 -20.61 35.95
N GLY A 663 -24.43 -21.14 35.12
CA GLY A 663 -24.75 -21.89 33.88
C GLY A 663 -24.73 -21.00 32.63
N GLU A 664 -24.33 -21.56 31.50
CA GLU A 664 -24.17 -20.87 30.21
C GLU A 664 -25.50 -20.32 29.67
N GLU A 665 -26.61 -20.99 29.91
CA GLU A 665 -27.97 -20.54 29.51
C GLU A 665 -28.49 -19.35 30.31
N THR A 666 -27.72 -18.87 31.28
CA THR A 666 -28.10 -17.72 32.12
C THR A 666 -27.70 -16.44 31.45
N PRO A 667 -28.62 -15.47 31.27
CA PRO A 667 -28.25 -14.17 30.74
C PRO A 667 -27.38 -13.40 31.72
N ILE A 668 -26.08 -13.25 31.40
CA ILE A 668 -25.06 -12.60 32.25
C ILE A 668 -24.33 -11.55 31.43
N VAL A 669 -24.26 -10.34 31.98
CA VAL A 669 -23.39 -9.26 31.48
C VAL A 669 -22.37 -8.93 32.55
N THR A 670 -21.09 -8.92 32.22
CA THR A 670 -19.99 -8.53 33.10
C THR A 670 -19.30 -7.31 32.53
N LEU A 671 -19.27 -6.22 33.31
CA LEU A 671 -18.57 -4.98 33.02
C LEU A 671 -17.41 -4.82 34.01
N SER A 672 -16.20 -4.84 33.52
CA SER A 672 -15.01 -4.48 34.27
C SER A 672 -14.54 -3.09 33.80
N TYR A 673 -14.30 -2.17 34.71
CA TYR A 673 -13.97 -0.79 34.36
C TYR A 673 -12.73 -0.26 35.04
N GLY A 674 -12.07 0.67 34.39
CA GLY A 674 -11.03 1.55 34.91
C GLY A 674 -11.46 3.02 34.90
N PRO A 675 -10.52 3.94 35.03
CA PRO A 675 -10.84 5.38 35.05
C PRO A 675 -11.45 5.91 33.76
N ASP A 676 -10.97 5.39 32.61
CA ASP A 676 -11.22 5.88 31.25
C ASP A 676 -11.58 4.75 30.25
N PHE A 677 -11.86 3.56 30.77
CA PHE A 677 -12.24 2.42 29.93
C PHE A 677 -13.22 1.47 30.64
N GLY A 678 -13.96 0.71 29.83
CA GLY A 678 -14.74 -0.45 30.22
C GLY A 678 -14.46 -1.65 29.33
N VAL A 679 -14.46 -2.84 29.90
CA VAL A 679 -14.41 -4.12 29.16
C VAL A 679 -15.66 -4.90 29.47
N ILE A 680 -16.32 -5.40 28.45
CA ILE A 680 -17.62 -6.06 28.54
C ILE A 680 -17.51 -7.49 28.03
N ARG A 681 -18.21 -8.38 28.76
CA ARG A 681 -18.49 -9.74 28.33
C ARG A 681 -19.94 -10.06 28.61
N ALA A 682 -20.62 -10.71 27.68
CA ALA A 682 -21.97 -11.16 27.81
C ALA A 682 -22.09 -12.63 27.37
N THR A 683 -23.00 -13.38 27.96
CA THR A 683 -23.35 -14.72 27.46
C THR A 683 -24.20 -14.62 26.19
N ASP A 684 -24.14 -15.62 25.32
CA ASP A 684 -24.98 -15.70 24.12
C ASP A 684 -26.48 -15.63 24.48
N ALA A 685 -26.84 -16.14 25.64
CA ALA A 685 -28.20 -16.04 26.20
C ALA A 685 -28.70 -14.59 26.35
N VAL A 686 -27.83 -13.57 26.46
CA VAL A 686 -28.25 -12.17 26.49
C VAL A 686 -28.55 -11.67 25.08
N ASN A 687 -27.72 -12.04 24.10
CA ASN A 687 -27.97 -11.71 22.71
C ASN A 687 -29.24 -12.39 22.20
N GLU A 688 -29.40 -13.71 22.39
CA GLU A 688 -30.56 -14.48 21.93
C GLU A 688 -31.88 -14.02 22.54
N LYS A 689 -31.91 -13.71 23.87
CA LYS A 689 -33.13 -13.34 24.57
C LYS A 689 -33.50 -11.89 24.51
N PHE A 690 -32.52 -11.00 24.38
CA PHE A 690 -32.71 -9.57 24.50
C PHE A 690 -32.18 -8.76 23.29
N GLY A 691 -31.59 -9.44 22.28
CA GLY A 691 -30.99 -8.79 21.12
C GLY A 691 -29.80 -7.90 21.50
N PHE A 692 -29.02 -8.31 22.53
CA PHE A 692 -27.85 -7.54 22.95
C PHE A 692 -26.79 -7.51 21.85
N ASN A 693 -26.37 -6.32 21.48
CA ASN A 693 -25.23 -6.08 20.59
C ASN A 693 -24.40 -4.94 21.19
N LEU A 694 -23.15 -5.23 21.56
CA LEU A 694 -22.27 -4.25 22.20
C LEU A 694 -22.00 -3.06 21.30
N ASN A 695 -21.82 -3.26 19.98
CA ASN A 695 -21.53 -2.18 19.05
C ASN A 695 -22.71 -1.18 18.96
N GLU A 696 -23.94 -1.71 18.85
CA GLU A 696 -25.14 -0.87 18.85
C GLU A 696 -25.28 -0.07 20.16
N LEU A 697 -24.95 -0.71 21.28
CA LEU A 697 -24.98 -0.08 22.58
C LEU A 697 -23.93 1.04 22.68
N VAL A 698 -22.73 0.82 22.21
CA VAL A 698 -21.68 1.84 22.16
C VAL A 698 -22.11 3.03 21.30
N TRP A 699 -22.65 2.79 20.10
CA TRP A 699 -23.16 3.86 19.23
C TRP A 699 -24.30 4.65 19.87
N LYS A 700 -25.14 3.97 20.63
CA LYS A 700 -26.20 4.65 21.40
C LYS A 700 -25.63 5.56 22.45
N LEU A 701 -24.68 5.07 23.25
CA LEU A 701 -24.01 5.85 24.31
C LEU A 701 -23.22 7.04 23.73
N GLN A 702 -22.58 6.89 22.57
CA GLN A 702 -21.91 8.01 21.86
C GLN A 702 -22.90 9.14 21.53
N LYS A 703 -24.14 8.80 21.12
CA LYS A 703 -25.18 9.77 20.81
C LYS A 703 -25.80 10.40 22.06
N GLU A 704 -25.90 9.65 23.16
CA GLU A 704 -26.50 10.10 24.42
C GLU A 704 -25.56 11.01 25.21
N ILE A 705 -24.24 10.70 25.20
CA ILE A 705 -23.21 11.41 25.97
C ILE A 705 -22.05 11.82 25.06
N PRO A 706 -22.28 12.69 24.05
CA PRO A 706 -21.27 13.06 23.06
C PRO A 706 -20.03 13.72 23.70
N GLU A 707 -20.19 14.41 24.82
CA GLU A 707 -19.10 15.03 25.58
C GLU A 707 -18.15 14.03 26.24
N ALA A 708 -18.57 12.78 26.41
CA ALA A 708 -17.73 11.73 26.97
C ALA A 708 -16.69 11.20 25.97
N GLY A 709 -16.81 11.51 24.67
CA GLY A 709 -15.92 11.03 23.64
C GLY A 709 -15.81 9.51 23.66
N ILE A 710 -16.96 8.83 23.80
CA ILE A 710 -17.01 7.38 23.88
C ILE A 710 -16.50 6.84 22.54
N ASP A 711 -15.63 5.86 22.61
CA ASP A 711 -15.07 5.15 21.46
C ASP A 711 -14.87 3.68 21.85
N GLY A 712 -15.09 2.74 20.93
CA GLY A 712 -14.91 1.33 21.19
C GLY A 712 -15.88 0.46 20.40
N GLY A 713 -15.76 -0.84 20.61
CA GLY A 713 -16.52 -1.88 19.91
C GLY A 713 -15.94 -3.25 20.17
N GLY A 714 -16.17 -4.17 19.24
CA GLY A 714 -15.70 -5.55 19.30
C GLY A 714 -16.69 -6.52 18.69
N HIS A 715 -16.79 -7.72 19.27
CA HIS A 715 -17.84 -8.70 18.94
C HIS A 715 -19.17 -8.34 19.61
N GLU A 716 -20.26 -8.91 19.14
CA GLU A 716 -21.60 -8.64 19.67
C GLU A 716 -21.70 -8.81 21.19
N CYS A 717 -21.06 -9.85 21.75
CA CYS A 717 -21.08 -10.16 23.19
C CYS A 717 -19.78 -9.82 23.92
N ALA A 718 -18.75 -9.27 23.25
CA ALA A 718 -17.44 -9.09 23.83
C ALA A 718 -16.70 -7.89 23.21
N GLY A 719 -16.24 -6.97 24.02
CA GLY A 719 -15.45 -5.84 23.54
C GLY A 719 -15.08 -4.86 24.63
N SER A 720 -14.71 -3.66 24.22
CA SER A 720 -14.29 -2.59 25.13
C SER A 720 -14.79 -1.23 24.65
N LEU A 721 -14.86 -0.30 25.59
CA LEU A 721 -15.13 1.10 25.30
C LEU A 721 -14.15 1.98 26.07
N LYS A 722 -13.80 3.11 25.47
CA LYS A 722 -12.99 4.19 26.08
C LYS A 722 -13.88 5.39 26.29
N PHE A 723 -13.60 6.20 27.28
CA PHE A 723 -14.34 7.42 27.58
C PHE A 723 -13.50 8.40 28.41
N LEU A 724 -13.94 9.64 28.49
CA LEU A 724 -13.28 10.65 29.32
C LEU A 724 -13.42 10.31 30.80
N GLU A 725 -12.30 10.22 31.56
CA GLU A 725 -12.26 9.84 32.97
C GLU A 725 -13.27 10.67 33.84
N GLY A 726 -13.38 11.97 33.56
CA GLY A 726 -14.30 12.86 34.30
C GLY A 726 -15.79 12.53 34.11
N LEU A 727 -16.15 11.74 33.09
CA LEU A 727 -17.52 11.33 32.78
C LEU A 727 -17.75 9.82 32.97
N SER A 728 -16.78 9.12 33.59
CA SER A 728 -16.84 7.66 33.77
C SER A 728 -18.11 7.24 34.53
N LYS A 729 -18.53 7.97 35.54
CA LYS A 729 -19.73 7.64 36.30
C LYS A 729 -21.01 7.76 35.46
N GLU A 730 -21.10 8.75 34.61
CA GLU A 730 -22.24 8.98 33.73
C GLU A 730 -22.32 7.87 32.67
N VAL A 731 -21.20 7.56 32.00
CA VAL A 731 -21.12 6.49 31.03
C VAL A 731 -21.48 5.14 31.62
N LEU A 732 -20.90 4.77 32.77
CA LEU A 732 -21.17 3.50 33.43
C LEU A 732 -22.62 3.42 33.95
N THR A 733 -23.21 4.54 34.36
CA THR A 733 -24.62 4.58 34.80
C THR A 733 -25.55 4.40 33.60
N SER A 734 -25.31 5.10 32.49
CA SER A 734 -26.10 4.96 31.26
C SER A 734 -25.99 3.55 30.70
N PHE A 735 -24.78 2.96 30.64
CA PHE A 735 -24.59 1.56 30.28
C PHE A 735 -25.44 0.61 31.13
N ALA A 736 -25.40 0.75 32.46
CA ALA A 736 -26.18 -0.10 33.37
C ALA A 736 -27.70 0.06 33.16
N ASN A 737 -28.17 1.28 32.91
CA ASN A 737 -29.58 1.56 32.61
C ASN A 737 -30.03 0.87 31.32
N GLU A 738 -29.22 0.92 30.27
CA GLU A 738 -29.49 0.24 29.02
C GLU A 738 -29.65 -1.27 29.20
N ILE A 739 -28.75 -1.91 29.97
CA ILE A 739 -28.86 -3.34 30.29
C ILE A 739 -30.15 -3.64 31.08
N ALA A 740 -30.55 -2.73 31.99
CA ALA A 740 -31.77 -2.90 32.79
C ALA A 740 -33.05 -2.72 31.99
N GLU A 741 -33.04 -1.92 30.94
CA GLU A 741 -34.18 -1.60 30.08
C GLU A 741 -34.39 -2.58 28.92
N MET A 742 -33.46 -3.50 28.67
CA MET A 742 -33.58 -4.55 27.65
C MET A 742 -34.85 -5.39 27.87
N LYS A 743 -35.56 -5.69 26.77
CA LYS A 743 -36.85 -6.38 26.81
C LYS A 743 -36.81 -7.74 26.16
#